data_8f012b5a09f5603261d539902d6b35a5
#
_entry.id   8f012b5a09f5603261d539902d6b35a5
#
_cell.length_a   1.000
_cell.length_b   1.000
_cell.length_c   1.000
_cell.angle_alpha   90.00
_cell.angle_beta   90.00
_cell.angle_gamma   90.00
#
_symmetry.space_group_name_H-M   'P 1'
#
loop_
_entity.id
_entity.type
_entity.pdbx_description
1 polymer ?
#
loop_
_entity_poly.entity_id
_entity_poly.type
_entity_poly.pdbx_seq_one_letter_code
_entity_poly.pdbx_strand_id
1 'polypeptide(L)'
;MFGKLCQKVKCRSWFEPARRAFWSDPDRLMAIKATAAIAILAAPMVLSGHPFFGVSLALGALAGALSETDDHPRGRVKSLALKVICFFISTFSVEVLRPYPVLLGVGLALSTVGFLLVGGVGERYRGVTFGAVLVGIYAMIGASISPARYWQPLLLPGGALLYGLFSLFLLYLHPWRPLEEQLARGYRALARYMEIKAELFPSDEATQTRVRGRLALQNVEVVDALDRCKEVLGSYRDSLAGDEPLTPYLRSFMLLQSLHERAASSHERYDLLSRDPESRHLLEGAGQTLLQLSTALRIMAEGLLTGIPYRHPVSLEWTVNVLAGEMEKTRLAADSPLPLLVNNLARSNRSLANMTDERVRGIAPRLERDPRSLWRRFADQLNWNNARLRHAIRLSLCFLVGFAISELLSLRKGEWIVLTCLFVLQPSYSGTRRRLFQRILGTLCGVVGGVSLVQILPTTEGQLLFMLASAYLFFAWLKRNYSVSVVFITTFVLCAFNLVANQGVTLMLPRIADTLVGSGLAFLSVRLLWPDWQFAKLPGLLHEALKKNAAYFGAILEEYRKPSQGDDLAYRIARREAHRADNALVLAWQGMSLEPGRHRQGQDRAFQLTYLNHALLSYISAFGAHRVEQRAAAGEVLPLAEETLAVLRAAESGGMEGRPVEELLAEIRTRAHGTIQSVPRQQLTLLYNIADATGQVLGLSGDLHGTEKQA
;
A
#
# COMPACT_ATOMS: atom_id res chain seq x y z
N MET A 1 -30.88 3.64 -17.99
CA MET A 1 -32.22 3.04 -18.20
C MET A 1 -32.50 1.91 -17.19
N PHE A 2 -31.57 1.05 -16.84
CA PHE A 2 -31.74 -0.03 -15.83
C PHE A 2 -31.99 0.47 -14.39
N GLY A 3 -31.49 1.65 -14.00
CA GLY A 3 -31.69 2.20 -12.66
C GLY A 3 -33.12 2.66 -12.36
N LYS A 4 -33.93 2.96 -13.38
CA LYS A 4 -35.34 3.37 -13.22
C LYS A 4 -36.32 2.19 -13.19
N LEU A 5 -35.96 1.04 -13.75
CA LEU A 5 -36.79 -0.18 -13.71
C LEU A 5 -36.80 -0.87 -12.35
N CYS A 6 -35.72 -0.76 -11.58
CA CYS A 6 -35.62 -1.33 -10.23
C CYS A 6 -36.38 -0.55 -9.14
N GLN A 7 -37.00 0.57 -9.48
CA GLN A 7 -37.67 1.43 -8.49
C GLN A 7 -39.12 1.02 -8.13
N LYS A 8 -39.71 0.08 -8.84
CA LYS A 8 -41.16 -0.21 -8.75
C LYS A 8 -41.57 -1.53 -8.09
N VAL A 9 -40.68 -2.33 -7.53
CA VAL A 9 -41.07 -3.60 -6.89
C VAL A 9 -40.79 -3.58 -5.38
N LYS A 10 -41.84 -3.73 -4.58
CA LYS A 10 -41.86 -3.77 -3.11
C LYS A 10 -41.08 -4.94 -2.45
N CYS A 11 -40.31 -5.75 -3.20
CA CYS A 11 -39.39 -6.79 -2.68
C CYS A 11 -38.05 -6.21 -2.17
N ARG A 12 -37.95 -4.90 -2.02
CA ARG A 12 -36.70 -4.13 -1.85
C ARG A 12 -36.03 -4.29 -0.49
N SER A 13 -36.75 -4.62 0.58
CA SER A 13 -36.22 -4.54 1.94
C SER A 13 -35.38 -5.76 2.37
N TRP A 14 -35.67 -6.94 1.86
CA TRP A 14 -34.97 -8.18 2.24
C TRP A 14 -33.60 -8.34 1.55
N PHE A 15 -33.44 -7.85 0.32
CA PHE A 15 -32.19 -7.95 -0.45
C PHE A 15 -31.24 -6.77 -0.25
N GLU A 16 -31.65 -5.68 0.37
CA GLU A 16 -30.78 -4.53 0.59
C GLU A 16 -29.54 -4.81 1.45
N PRO A 17 -29.64 -5.53 2.60
CA PRO A 17 -28.46 -5.87 3.39
C PRO A 17 -27.46 -6.76 2.64
N ALA A 18 -27.98 -7.77 1.92
CA ALA A 18 -27.15 -8.66 1.12
C ALA A 18 -26.48 -7.90 -0.04
N ARG A 19 -27.22 -7.01 -0.71
CA ARG A 19 -26.68 -6.14 -1.76
C ARG A 19 -25.61 -5.20 -1.21
N ARG A 20 -25.84 -4.59 -0.04
CA ARG A 20 -24.84 -3.73 0.62
C ARG A 20 -23.58 -4.52 0.95
N ALA A 21 -23.72 -5.69 1.58
CA ALA A 21 -22.61 -6.56 1.92
C ALA A 21 -21.81 -7.01 0.68
N PHE A 22 -22.50 -7.24 -0.45
CA PHE A 22 -21.88 -7.61 -1.71
C PHE A 22 -21.03 -6.47 -2.31
N TRP A 23 -21.60 -5.26 -2.42
CA TRP A 23 -20.91 -4.12 -3.04
C TRP A 23 -19.88 -3.47 -2.12
N SER A 24 -19.95 -3.70 -0.81
CA SER A 24 -19.05 -3.09 0.17
C SER A 24 -17.63 -3.65 0.16
N ASP A 25 -17.35 -4.80 -0.47
CA ASP A 25 -16.03 -5.45 -0.46
C ASP A 25 -15.41 -5.50 -1.87
N PRO A 26 -14.47 -4.59 -2.20
CA PRO A 26 -13.81 -4.57 -3.50
C PRO A 26 -13.05 -5.84 -3.86
N ASP A 27 -12.44 -6.52 -2.87
CA ASP A 27 -11.66 -7.74 -3.13
C ASP A 27 -12.59 -8.91 -3.48
N ARG A 28 -13.76 -8.96 -2.88
CA ARG A 28 -14.82 -9.93 -3.22
C ARG A 28 -15.37 -9.69 -4.62
N LEU A 29 -15.59 -8.43 -5.00
CA LEU A 29 -16.05 -8.07 -6.35
C LEU A 29 -15.01 -8.46 -7.41
N MET A 30 -13.73 -8.22 -7.14
CA MET A 30 -12.63 -8.65 -8.00
C MET A 30 -12.62 -10.18 -8.18
N ALA A 31 -12.80 -10.93 -7.08
CA ALA A 31 -12.85 -12.39 -7.11
C ALA A 31 -14.02 -12.89 -7.98
N ILE A 32 -15.22 -12.32 -7.80
CA ILE A 32 -16.40 -12.68 -8.60
C ILE A 32 -16.19 -12.36 -10.08
N LYS A 33 -15.70 -11.16 -10.39
CA LYS A 33 -15.42 -10.73 -11.77
C LYS A 33 -14.44 -11.68 -12.46
N ALA A 34 -13.32 -11.99 -11.82
CA ALA A 34 -12.29 -12.85 -12.37
C ALA A 34 -12.82 -14.29 -12.56
N THR A 35 -13.51 -14.83 -11.56
CA THR A 35 -14.08 -16.19 -11.63
C THR A 35 -15.17 -16.30 -12.67
N ALA A 36 -16.05 -15.30 -12.78
CA ALA A 36 -17.10 -15.29 -13.81
C ALA A 36 -16.49 -15.30 -15.23
N ALA A 37 -15.46 -14.50 -15.47
CA ALA A 37 -14.76 -14.50 -16.75
C ALA A 37 -14.08 -15.85 -17.03
N ILE A 38 -13.40 -16.43 -16.05
CA ILE A 38 -12.80 -17.76 -16.17
C ILE A 38 -13.88 -18.82 -16.44
N ALA A 39 -15.02 -18.77 -15.75
CA ALA A 39 -16.12 -19.70 -15.96
C ALA A 39 -16.71 -19.60 -17.38
N ILE A 40 -16.97 -18.40 -17.86
CA ILE A 40 -17.50 -18.14 -19.22
C ILE A 40 -16.55 -18.69 -20.30
N LEU A 41 -15.23 -18.59 -20.07
CA LEU A 41 -14.23 -19.04 -21.04
C LEU A 41 -13.92 -20.53 -20.94
N ALA A 42 -13.83 -21.07 -19.72
CA ALA A 42 -13.41 -22.46 -19.51
C ALA A 42 -14.57 -23.45 -19.60
N ALA A 43 -15.72 -23.16 -18.97
CA ALA A 43 -16.77 -24.15 -18.82
C ALA A 43 -17.33 -24.66 -20.17
N PRO A 44 -17.67 -23.83 -21.18
CA PRO A 44 -18.18 -24.33 -22.45
C PRO A 44 -17.16 -25.24 -23.14
N MET A 45 -15.88 -24.88 -23.14
CA MET A 45 -14.82 -25.63 -23.80
C MET A 45 -14.53 -26.97 -23.10
N VAL A 46 -14.50 -26.97 -21.76
CA VAL A 46 -14.27 -28.20 -21.00
C VAL A 46 -15.43 -29.17 -21.17
N LEU A 47 -16.67 -28.67 -21.03
CA LEU A 47 -17.88 -29.50 -21.15
C LEU A 47 -18.11 -30.02 -22.59
N SER A 48 -17.61 -29.32 -23.60
CA SER A 48 -17.64 -29.78 -25.00
C SER A 48 -16.50 -30.75 -25.39
N GLY A 49 -15.69 -31.20 -24.40
CA GLY A 49 -14.58 -32.14 -24.63
C GLY A 49 -13.28 -31.52 -25.15
N HIS A 50 -13.15 -30.20 -25.02
CA HIS A 50 -11.96 -29.45 -25.45
C HIS A 50 -11.24 -28.77 -24.28
N PRO A 51 -10.81 -29.51 -23.21
CA PRO A 51 -10.31 -28.91 -21.99
C PRO A 51 -9.02 -28.09 -22.16
N PHE A 52 -8.15 -28.45 -23.10
CA PHE A 52 -6.94 -27.69 -23.40
C PHE A 52 -7.25 -26.21 -23.75
N PHE A 53 -8.25 -25.99 -24.64
CA PHE A 53 -8.64 -24.63 -25.03
C PHE A 53 -9.24 -23.86 -23.86
N GLY A 54 -10.13 -24.49 -23.08
CA GLY A 54 -10.77 -23.88 -21.92
C GLY A 54 -9.76 -23.49 -20.84
N VAL A 55 -8.83 -24.38 -20.50
CA VAL A 55 -7.79 -24.13 -19.49
C VAL A 55 -6.79 -23.07 -19.96
N SER A 56 -6.38 -23.08 -21.23
CA SER A 56 -5.47 -22.07 -21.78
C SER A 56 -6.10 -20.67 -21.77
N LEU A 57 -7.36 -20.54 -22.16
CA LEU A 57 -8.12 -19.29 -22.04
C LEU A 57 -8.27 -18.85 -20.58
N ALA A 58 -8.55 -19.78 -19.66
CA ALA A 58 -8.66 -19.51 -18.24
C ALA A 58 -7.34 -18.99 -17.64
N LEU A 59 -6.20 -19.56 -18.01
CA LEU A 59 -4.87 -19.10 -17.58
C LEU A 59 -4.56 -17.70 -18.15
N GLY A 60 -4.94 -17.44 -19.40
CA GLY A 60 -4.86 -16.12 -20.00
C GLY A 60 -5.71 -15.08 -19.26
N ALA A 61 -6.95 -15.44 -18.91
CA ALA A 61 -7.86 -14.60 -18.13
C ALA A 61 -7.33 -14.35 -16.70
N LEU A 62 -6.77 -15.37 -16.06
CA LEU A 62 -6.13 -15.28 -14.74
C LEU A 62 -4.96 -14.31 -14.78
N ALA A 63 -4.06 -14.42 -15.76
CA ALA A 63 -2.95 -13.49 -15.96
C ALA A 63 -3.46 -12.06 -16.28
N GLY A 64 -4.51 -11.95 -17.08
CA GLY A 64 -5.21 -10.71 -17.37
C GLY A 64 -5.73 -10.02 -16.12
N ALA A 65 -6.34 -10.78 -15.20
CA ALA A 65 -6.87 -10.30 -13.92
C ALA A 65 -5.74 -9.88 -12.95
N LEU A 66 -4.67 -10.69 -12.84
CA LEU A 66 -3.50 -10.36 -12.00
C LEU A 66 -2.74 -9.11 -12.47
N SER A 67 -2.83 -8.80 -13.76
CA SER A 67 -2.19 -7.62 -14.38
C SER A 67 -3.14 -6.43 -14.54
N GLU A 68 -4.32 -6.47 -13.92
CA GLU A 68 -5.28 -5.37 -13.95
C GLU A 68 -4.81 -4.19 -13.11
N THR A 69 -4.97 -2.97 -13.63
CA THR A 69 -4.60 -1.71 -12.97
C THR A 69 -5.83 -0.84 -12.77
N ASP A 70 -5.86 -0.09 -11.66
CA ASP A 70 -6.93 0.87 -11.39
C ASP A 70 -6.67 2.14 -12.20
N ASP A 71 -7.45 2.35 -13.27
CA ASP A 71 -7.27 3.43 -14.22
C ASP A 71 -8.64 3.86 -14.80
N HIS A 72 -8.71 5.06 -15.35
CA HIS A 72 -9.87 5.54 -16.12
C HIS A 72 -10.14 4.62 -17.32
N PRO A 73 -11.42 4.46 -17.78
CA PRO A 73 -11.75 3.60 -18.91
C PRO A 73 -10.88 3.79 -20.16
N ARG A 74 -10.56 5.04 -20.54
CA ARG A 74 -9.67 5.32 -21.67
C ARG A 74 -8.23 4.83 -21.44
N GLY A 75 -7.72 4.96 -20.22
CA GLY A 75 -6.42 4.43 -19.82
C GLY A 75 -6.40 2.90 -19.84
N ARG A 76 -7.50 2.28 -19.37
CA ARG A 76 -7.69 0.82 -19.40
C ARG A 76 -7.67 0.23 -20.81
N VAL A 77 -8.28 0.92 -21.80
CA VAL A 77 -8.20 0.48 -23.22
C VAL A 77 -6.75 0.47 -23.69
N LYS A 78 -5.97 1.53 -23.43
CA LYS A 78 -4.56 1.56 -23.79
C LYS A 78 -3.74 0.47 -23.10
N SER A 79 -4.00 0.24 -21.80
CA SER A 79 -3.36 -0.83 -21.03
C SER A 79 -3.71 -2.21 -21.58
N LEU A 80 -4.97 -2.44 -22.00
CA LEU A 80 -5.41 -3.70 -22.56
C LEU A 80 -4.72 -3.98 -23.90
N ALA A 81 -4.68 -3.00 -24.80
CA ALA A 81 -3.98 -3.15 -26.07
C ALA A 81 -2.49 -3.49 -25.88
N LEU A 82 -1.81 -2.73 -25.02
CA LEU A 82 -0.40 -2.98 -24.69
C LEU A 82 -0.21 -4.38 -24.06
N LYS A 83 -1.12 -4.78 -23.17
CA LYS A 83 -1.10 -6.09 -22.51
C LYS A 83 -1.19 -7.22 -23.52
N VAL A 84 -2.15 -7.16 -24.44
CA VAL A 84 -2.33 -8.20 -25.47
C VAL A 84 -1.10 -8.31 -26.37
N ILE A 85 -0.53 -7.17 -26.79
CA ILE A 85 0.70 -7.12 -27.59
C ILE A 85 1.87 -7.76 -26.82
N CYS A 86 2.11 -7.34 -25.57
CA CYS A 86 3.20 -7.89 -24.76
C CYS A 86 3.02 -9.39 -24.48
N PHE A 87 1.78 -9.84 -24.23
CA PHE A 87 1.48 -11.25 -23.99
C PHE A 87 1.71 -12.07 -25.25
N PHE A 88 1.27 -11.58 -26.41
CA PHE A 88 1.52 -12.23 -27.69
C PHE A 88 3.02 -12.34 -27.99
N ILE A 89 3.77 -11.24 -27.85
CA ILE A 89 5.23 -11.26 -28.06
C ILE A 89 5.90 -12.26 -27.13
N SER A 90 5.53 -12.26 -25.83
CA SER A 90 6.12 -13.16 -24.83
C SER A 90 5.84 -14.62 -25.16
N THR A 91 4.59 -14.99 -25.44
CA THR A 91 4.21 -16.37 -25.76
C THR A 91 4.74 -16.84 -27.10
N PHE A 92 4.72 -15.98 -28.11
CA PHE A 92 5.26 -16.27 -29.43
C PHE A 92 6.77 -16.49 -29.39
N SER A 93 7.50 -15.63 -28.65
CA SER A 93 8.95 -15.78 -28.47
C SER A 93 9.31 -17.12 -27.81
N VAL A 94 8.53 -17.57 -26.83
CA VAL A 94 8.72 -18.88 -26.19
C VAL A 94 8.59 -20.01 -27.22
N GLU A 95 7.55 -20.02 -28.05
CA GLU A 95 7.33 -21.08 -29.04
C GLU A 95 8.37 -21.08 -30.17
N VAL A 96 8.85 -19.91 -30.59
CA VAL A 96 9.91 -19.79 -31.60
C VAL A 96 11.26 -20.25 -31.05
N LEU A 97 11.58 -19.87 -29.80
CA LEU A 97 12.90 -20.17 -29.19
C LEU A 97 12.97 -21.56 -28.56
N ARG A 98 11.83 -22.22 -28.32
CA ARG A 98 11.75 -23.54 -27.70
C ARG A 98 12.68 -24.61 -28.34
N PRO A 99 12.87 -24.70 -29.68
CA PRO A 99 13.79 -25.65 -30.28
C PRO A 99 15.27 -25.40 -29.91
N TYR A 100 15.57 -24.20 -29.37
CA TYR A 100 16.92 -23.75 -29.05
C TYR A 100 17.02 -23.40 -27.55
N PRO A 101 17.23 -24.39 -26.64
CA PRO A 101 17.14 -24.15 -25.20
C PRO A 101 18.05 -23.02 -24.70
N VAL A 102 19.27 -22.92 -25.22
CA VAL A 102 20.20 -21.84 -24.84
C VAL A 102 19.65 -20.48 -25.21
N LEU A 103 19.09 -20.32 -26.41
CA LEU A 103 18.50 -19.07 -26.85
C LEU A 103 17.21 -18.74 -26.07
N LEU A 104 16.42 -19.75 -25.72
CA LEU A 104 15.24 -19.59 -24.85
C LEU A 104 15.65 -19.09 -23.48
N GLY A 105 16.68 -19.68 -22.85
CA GLY A 105 17.19 -19.24 -21.56
C GLY A 105 17.69 -17.79 -21.58
N VAL A 106 18.50 -17.43 -22.59
CA VAL A 106 18.98 -16.04 -22.77
C VAL A 106 17.83 -15.08 -23.05
N GLY A 107 16.88 -15.46 -23.91
CA GLY A 107 15.69 -14.68 -24.22
C GLY A 107 14.81 -14.44 -22.98
N LEU A 108 14.63 -15.47 -22.16
CA LEU A 108 13.90 -15.39 -20.89
C LEU A 108 14.60 -14.41 -19.93
N ALA A 109 15.92 -14.47 -19.83
CA ALA A 109 16.70 -13.58 -18.98
C ALA A 109 16.62 -12.12 -19.44
N LEU A 110 16.83 -11.85 -20.71
CA LEU A 110 16.80 -10.51 -21.28
C LEU A 110 15.39 -9.90 -21.23
N SER A 111 14.36 -10.67 -21.60
CA SER A 111 12.97 -10.21 -21.53
C SER A 111 12.54 -9.89 -20.10
N THR A 112 12.98 -10.67 -19.11
CA THR A 112 12.69 -10.41 -17.69
C THR A 112 13.26 -9.06 -17.25
N VAL A 113 14.53 -8.78 -17.55
CA VAL A 113 15.15 -7.46 -17.23
C VAL A 113 14.39 -6.35 -17.96
N GLY A 114 14.14 -6.49 -19.25
CA GLY A 114 13.45 -5.50 -20.06
C GLY A 114 12.04 -5.19 -19.52
N PHE A 115 11.24 -6.22 -19.25
CA PHE A 115 9.89 -6.04 -18.70
C PHE A 115 9.90 -5.41 -17.31
N LEU A 116 10.80 -5.83 -16.39
CA LEU A 116 10.84 -5.23 -15.05
C LEU A 116 11.24 -3.76 -15.07
N LEU A 117 12.17 -3.36 -15.95
CA LEU A 117 12.57 -1.97 -16.11
C LEU A 117 11.44 -1.13 -16.73
N VAL A 118 10.78 -1.62 -17.79
CA VAL A 118 9.62 -0.94 -18.36
C VAL A 118 8.49 -0.81 -17.33
N GLY A 119 8.26 -1.84 -16.52
CA GLY A 119 7.30 -1.81 -15.42
C GLY A 119 7.58 -0.75 -14.36
N GLY A 120 8.81 -0.24 -14.28
CA GLY A 120 9.19 0.83 -13.38
C GLY A 120 8.86 2.24 -13.84
N VAL A 121 8.49 2.41 -15.10
CA VAL A 121 8.14 3.72 -15.66
C VAL A 121 6.82 4.26 -15.08
N GLY A 122 5.92 3.35 -14.63
CA GLY A 122 4.66 3.73 -13.98
C GLY A 122 3.78 2.53 -13.65
N GLU A 123 2.80 2.73 -12.76
CA GLU A 123 1.90 1.67 -12.29
C GLU A 123 1.16 0.95 -13.44
N ARG A 124 0.72 1.70 -14.45
CA ARG A 124 0.08 1.14 -15.65
C ARG A 124 0.96 0.08 -16.33
N TYR A 125 2.25 0.34 -16.45
CA TYR A 125 3.20 -0.55 -17.10
C TYR A 125 3.59 -1.74 -16.21
N ARG A 126 3.62 -1.55 -14.88
CA ARG A 126 3.98 -2.59 -13.91
C ARG A 126 3.07 -3.83 -14.02
N GLY A 127 1.76 -3.62 -14.06
CA GLY A 127 0.80 -4.72 -14.23
C GLY A 127 0.99 -5.46 -15.55
N VAL A 128 1.11 -4.71 -16.66
CA VAL A 128 1.29 -5.29 -18.01
C VAL A 128 2.54 -6.14 -18.09
N THR A 129 3.68 -5.62 -17.61
CA THR A 129 4.98 -6.30 -17.73
C THR A 129 5.10 -7.51 -16.82
N PHE A 130 4.54 -7.45 -15.60
CA PHE A 130 4.42 -8.62 -14.74
C PHE A 130 3.61 -9.74 -15.40
N GLY A 131 2.46 -9.38 -15.98
CA GLY A 131 1.62 -10.32 -16.71
C GLY A 131 2.31 -10.91 -17.93
N ALA A 132 3.13 -10.14 -18.67
CA ALA A 132 3.87 -10.63 -19.83
C ALA A 132 4.91 -11.69 -19.45
N VAL A 133 5.66 -11.48 -18.35
CA VAL A 133 6.59 -12.49 -17.81
C VAL A 133 5.83 -13.74 -17.37
N LEU A 134 4.71 -13.57 -16.66
CA LEU A 134 3.89 -14.67 -16.16
C LEU A 134 3.33 -15.53 -17.31
N VAL A 135 2.80 -14.91 -18.35
CA VAL A 135 2.22 -15.62 -19.51
C VAL A 135 3.30 -16.32 -20.33
N GLY A 136 4.51 -15.77 -20.44
CA GLY A 136 5.65 -16.46 -21.04
C GLY A 136 5.98 -17.77 -20.31
N ILE A 137 5.99 -17.74 -18.96
CA ILE A 137 6.19 -18.97 -18.18
C ILE A 137 5.01 -19.94 -18.35
N TYR A 138 3.77 -19.46 -18.44
CA TYR A 138 2.61 -20.32 -18.73
C TYR A 138 2.72 -20.98 -20.12
N ALA A 139 3.21 -20.26 -21.13
CA ALA A 139 3.47 -20.83 -22.44
C ALA A 139 4.55 -21.93 -22.38
N MET A 140 5.62 -21.74 -21.61
CA MET A 140 6.64 -22.78 -21.39
C MET A 140 6.01 -24.03 -20.75
N ILE A 141 5.28 -23.89 -19.66
CA ILE A 141 4.62 -24.99 -18.94
C ILE A 141 3.59 -25.70 -19.83
N GLY A 142 2.83 -24.97 -20.63
CA GLY A 142 1.78 -25.49 -21.53
C GLY A 142 2.32 -26.10 -22.82
N ALA A 143 3.53 -25.78 -23.21
CA ALA A 143 4.10 -26.13 -24.51
C ALA A 143 4.15 -27.64 -24.79
N SER A 144 4.36 -28.48 -23.76
CA SER A 144 4.42 -29.95 -23.90
C SER A 144 3.04 -30.62 -24.10
N ILE A 145 1.96 -29.94 -23.76
CA ILE A 145 0.58 -30.44 -23.87
C ILE A 145 -0.22 -29.74 -24.99
N SER A 146 0.41 -28.78 -25.66
CA SER A 146 -0.23 -28.02 -26.75
C SER A 146 -0.32 -28.88 -28.00
N PRO A 147 -1.51 -28.99 -28.64
CA PRO A 147 -1.68 -29.75 -29.88
C PRO A 147 -0.87 -29.17 -31.04
N ALA A 148 -0.65 -27.86 -31.09
CA ALA A 148 0.17 -27.21 -32.10
C ALA A 148 0.80 -25.92 -31.52
N ARG A 149 1.96 -25.49 -32.05
CA ARG A 149 2.76 -24.38 -31.57
C ARG A 149 2.03 -23.03 -31.57
N TYR A 150 1.08 -22.81 -32.47
CA TYR A 150 0.36 -21.54 -32.58
C TYR A 150 -0.77 -21.37 -31.55
N TRP A 151 -1.20 -22.43 -30.85
CA TRP A 151 -2.32 -22.34 -29.92
C TRP A 151 -1.98 -21.54 -28.65
N GLN A 152 -0.82 -21.75 -28.03
CA GLN A 152 -0.45 -21.01 -26.83
C GLN A 152 -0.34 -19.48 -27.08
N PRO A 153 0.35 -19.02 -28.16
CA PRO A 153 0.39 -17.61 -28.53
C PRO A 153 -0.96 -16.96 -28.85
N LEU A 154 -1.97 -17.74 -29.21
CA LEU A 154 -3.32 -17.23 -29.51
C LEU A 154 -4.23 -17.28 -28.27
N LEU A 155 -4.25 -18.40 -27.55
CA LEU A 155 -5.21 -18.63 -26.48
C LEU A 155 -4.88 -17.84 -25.21
N LEU A 156 -3.60 -17.73 -24.81
CA LEU A 156 -3.21 -17.00 -23.61
C LEU A 156 -3.47 -15.49 -23.73
N PRO A 157 -3.03 -14.78 -24.79
CA PRO A 157 -3.42 -13.40 -25.02
C PRO A 157 -4.91 -13.23 -25.29
N GLY A 158 -5.53 -14.21 -25.98
CA GLY A 158 -6.98 -14.24 -26.25
C GLY A 158 -7.80 -14.28 -24.96
N GLY A 159 -7.43 -15.14 -23.99
CA GLY A 159 -8.05 -15.18 -22.67
C GLY A 159 -7.91 -13.87 -21.90
N ALA A 160 -6.73 -13.25 -21.96
CA ALA A 160 -6.50 -11.94 -21.34
C ALA A 160 -7.28 -10.81 -22.02
N LEU A 161 -7.43 -10.86 -23.36
CA LEU A 161 -8.25 -9.92 -24.13
C LEU A 161 -9.72 -10.04 -23.73
N LEU A 162 -10.28 -11.26 -23.74
CA LEU A 162 -11.68 -11.50 -23.41
C LEU A 162 -12.00 -11.10 -21.96
N TYR A 163 -11.12 -11.43 -21.01
CA TYR A 163 -11.21 -10.92 -19.65
C TYR A 163 -11.19 -9.40 -19.62
N GLY A 164 -10.25 -8.78 -20.35
CA GLY A 164 -10.10 -7.32 -20.40
C GLY A 164 -11.32 -6.63 -20.99
N LEU A 165 -11.92 -7.17 -22.05
CA LEU A 165 -13.18 -6.67 -22.64
C LEU A 165 -14.34 -6.80 -21.65
N PHE A 166 -14.47 -7.94 -20.98
CA PHE A 166 -15.48 -8.13 -19.92
C PHE A 166 -15.29 -7.13 -18.77
N SER A 167 -14.06 -6.95 -18.32
CA SER A 167 -13.72 -5.96 -17.26
C SER A 167 -13.99 -4.52 -17.71
N LEU A 168 -13.66 -4.18 -18.96
CA LEU A 168 -13.98 -2.86 -19.54
C LEU A 168 -15.49 -2.62 -19.64
N PHE A 169 -16.25 -3.63 -20.07
CA PHE A 169 -17.70 -3.52 -20.10
C PHE A 169 -18.28 -3.17 -18.73
N LEU A 170 -17.86 -3.87 -17.67
CA LEU A 170 -18.28 -3.56 -16.30
C LEU A 170 -17.83 -2.16 -15.86
N LEU A 171 -16.62 -1.75 -16.25
CA LEU A 171 -16.10 -0.42 -15.93
C LEU A 171 -16.86 0.70 -16.66
N TYR A 172 -17.30 0.49 -17.89
CA TYR A 172 -18.16 1.47 -18.60
C TYR A 172 -19.54 1.61 -17.96
N LEU A 173 -20.05 0.57 -17.30
CA LEU A 173 -21.29 0.66 -16.51
C LEU A 173 -21.10 1.49 -15.22
N HIS A 174 -19.91 1.43 -14.62
CA HIS A 174 -19.55 2.14 -13.39
C HIS A 174 -18.17 2.80 -13.52
N PRO A 175 -18.05 3.90 -14.29
CA PRO A 175 -16.74 4.46 -14.67
C PRO A 175 -15.94 5.05 -13.51
N TRP A 176 -16.58 5.39 -12.40
CA TRP A 176 -15.93 5.95 -11.20
C TRP A 176 -15.51 4.89 -10.19
N ARG A 177 -15.88 3.64 -10.38
CA ARG A 177 -15.66 2.55 -9.44
C ARG A 177 -14.21 2.39 -8.96
N PRO A 178 -13.15 2.43 -9.80
CA PRO A 178 -11.77 2.34 -9.34
C PRO A 178 -11.39 3.44 -8.35
N LEU A 179 -11.88 4.65 -8.58
CA LEU A 179 -11.62 5.79 -7.71
C LEU A 179 -12.37 5.68 -6.37
N GLU A 180 -13.64 5.29 -6.41
CA GLU A 180 -14.46 5.01 -5.22
C GLU A 180 -13.84 3.93 -4.35
N GLU A 181 -13.32 2.86 -4.96
CA GLU A 181 -12.65 1.77 -4.25
C GLU A 181 -11.36 2.22 -3.56
N GLN A 182 -10.53 3.03 -4.21
CA GLN A 182 -9.28 3.51 -3.60
C GLN A 182 -9.58 4.51 -2.46
N LEU A 183 -10.52 5.42 -2.64
CA LEU A 183 -10.97 6.31 -1.56
C LEU A 183 -11.53 5.54 -0.37
N ALA A 184 -12.39 4.55 -0.63
CA ALA A 184 -12.95 3.71 0.43
C ALA A 184 -11.86 2.92 1.18
N ARG A 185 -10.82 2.42 0.49
CA ARG A 185 -9.65 1.79 1.12
C ARG A 185 -8.90 2.79 2.02
N GLY A 186 -8.70 4.02 1.55
CA GLY A 186 -8.07 5.09 2.33
C GLY A 186 -8.86 5.41 3.61
N TYR A 187 -10.18 5.58 3.50
CA TYR A 187 -11.04 5.83 4.67
C TYR A 187 -11.03 4.65 5.66
N ARG A 188 -11.02 3.41 5.19
CA ARG A 188 -10.92 2.21 6.06
C ARG A 188 -9.56 2.09 6.75
N ALA A 189 -8.48 2.40 6.03
CA ALA A 189 -7.15 2.40 6.62
C ALA A 189 -7.02 3.44 7.72
N LEU A 190 -7.57 4.65 7.50
CA LEU A 190 -7.61 5.72 8.49
C LEU A 190 -8.55 5.36 9.67
N ALA A 191 -9.68 4.72 9.42
CA ALA A 191 -10.57 4.24 10.47
C ALA A 191 -9.85 3.28 11.40
N ARG A 192 -9.11 2.31 10.85
CA ARG A 192 -8.30 1.36 11.63
C ARG A 192 -7.17 2.06 12.39
N TYR A 193 -6.55 3.09 11.80
CA TYR A 193 -5.56 3.91 12.48
C TYR A 193 -6.15 4.59 13.73
N MET A 194 -7.36 5.16 13.62
CA MET A 194 -8.05 5.79 14.74
C MET A 194 -8.46 4.78 15.82
N GLU A 195 -8.87 3.56 15.46
CA GLU A 195 -9.17 2.47 16.40
C GLU A 195 -7.93 2.08 17.21
N ILE A 196 -6.79 1.86 16.54
CA ILE A 196 -5.53 1.54 17.21
C ILE A 196 -5.10 2.71 18.09
N LYS A 197 -5.27 3.95 17.63
CA LYS A 197 -4.93 5.14 18.40
C LYS A 197 -5.80 5.28 19.66
N ALA A 198 -7.07 4.91 19.62
CA ALA A 198 -7.95 4.92 20.76
C ALA A 198 -7.46 4.03 21.92
N GLU A 199 -6.69 2.98 21.65
CA GLU A 199 -6.07 2.13 22.67
C GLU A 199 -4.99 2.86 23.51
N LEU A 200 -4.57 4.07 23.08
CA LEU A 200 -3.66 4.93 23.88
C LEU A 200 -4.39 5.72 24.97
N PHE A 201 -5.72 5.72 25.02
CA PHE A 201 -6.54 6.61 25.81
C PHE A 201 -7.55 5.88 26.70
N PRO A 202 -7.31 5.72 28.01
CA PRO A 202 -6.06 5.88 28.74
C PRO A 202 -5.15 4.65 28.62
N SER A 203 -3.86 4.79 28.88
CA SER A 203 -2.93 3.65 28.77
C SER A 203 -1.73 3.79 29.72
N ASP A 204 -1.09 2.65 30.02
CA ASP A 204 0.18 2.54 30.71
C ASP A 204 1.37 2.58 29.73
N GLU A 205 2.59 2.69 30.23
CA GLU A 205 3.81 2.80 29.43
C GLU A 205 4.04 1.57 28.53
N ALA A 206 3.77 0.36 29.04
CA ALA A 206 3.93 -0.88 28.27
C ALA A 206 2.93 -0.96 27.09
N THR A 207 1.69 -0.58 27.33
CA THR A 207 0.65 -0.48 26.30
C THR A 207 1.02 0.58 25.27
N GLN A 208 1.49 1.75 25.71
CA GLN A 208 1.91 2.80 24.80
C GLN A 208 3.00 2.34 23.82
N THR A 209 4.06 1.71 24.33
CA THR A 209 5.17 1.23 23.48
C THR A 209 4.67 0.23 22.43
N ARG A 210 3.83 -0.72 22.83
CA ARG A 210 3.23 -1.72 21.94
C ARG A 210 2.30 -1.09 20.90
N VAL A 211 1.41 -0.20 21.30
CA VAL A 211 0.41 0.43 20.42
C VAL A 211 1.10 1.40 19.46
N ARG A 212 2.13 2.12 19.88
CA ARG A 212 2.91 3.01 19.00
C ARG A 212 3.57 2.28 17.84
N GLY A 213 4.14 1.09 18.08
CA GLY A 213 4.67 0.24 17.00
C GLY A 213 3.58 -0.18 15.99
N ARG A 214 2.38 -0.53 16.47
CA ARG A 214 1.23 -0.85 15.62
C ARG A 214 0.72 0.37 14.85
N LEU A 215 0.70 1.54 15.47
CA LEU A 215 0.32 2.81 14.82
C LEU A 215 1.27 3.17 13.68
N ALA A 216 2.59 3.05 13.91
CA ALA A 216 3.57 3.31 12.87
C ALA A 216 3.35 2.42 11.63
N LEU A 217 3.09 1.13 11.83
CA LEU A 217 2.76 0.20 10.74
C LEU A 217 1.42 0.53 10.07
N GLN A 218 0.40 0.91 10.83
CA GLN A 218 -0.89 1.30 10.27
C GLN A 218 -0.79 2.63 9.51
N ASN A 219 0.09 3.55 9.93
CA ASN A 219 0.38 4.77 9.20
C ASN A 219 0.92 4.48 7.78
N VAL A 220 1.80 3.48 7.65
CA VAL A 220 2.27 3.02 6.33
C VAL A 220 1.09 2.64 5.43
N GLU A 221 0.12 1.89 5.94
CA GLU A 221 -1.08 1.50 5.15
C GLU A 221 -1.92 2.72 4.74
N VAL A 222 -2.07 3.72 5.62
CA VAL A 222 -2.81 4.96 5.31
C VAL A 222 -2.11 5.76 4.22
N VAL A 223 -0.80 5.96 4.34
CA VAL A 223 -0.01 6.75 3.37
C VAL A 223 0.03 6.03 2.01
N ASP A 224 0.20 4.71 1.99
CA ASP A 224 0.13 3.92 0.76
C ASP A 224 -1.25 4.02 0.08
N ALA A 225 -2.33 4.03 0.87
CA ALA A 225 -3.68 4.21 0.34
C ALA A 225 -3.89 5.63 -0.22
N LEU A 226 -3.38 6.67 0.45
CA LEU A 226 -3.40 8.06 -0.04
C LEU A 226 -2.62 8.19 -1.35
N ASP A 227 -1.45 7.59 -1.46
CA ASP A 227 -0.65 7.63 -2.68
C ASP A 227 -1.35 6.94 -3.86
N ARG A 228 -1.97 5.78 -3.64
CA ARG A 228 -2.79 5.09 -4.66
C ARG A 228 -4.00 5.92 -5.08
N CYS A 229 -4.71 6.53 -4.12
CA CYS A 229 -5.81 7.47 -4.44
C CYS A 229 -5.32 8.60 -5.34
N LYS A 230 -4.16 9.20 -5.04
CA LYS A 230 -3.56 10.27 -5.86
C LYS A 230 -3.22 9.79 -7.27
N GLU A 231 -2.66 8.61 -7.42
CA GLU A 231 -2.33 8.03 -8.73
C GLU A 231 -3.57 7.82 -9.59
N VAL A 232 -4.63 7.24 -9.01
CA VAL A 232 -5.90 7.02 -9.71
C VAL A 232 -6.57 8.36 -10.05
N LEU A 233 -6.63 9.30 -9.11
CA LEU A 233 -7.13 10.67 -9.37
C LEU A 233 -6.37 11.34 -10.52
N GLY A 234 -5.04 11.19 -10.56
CA GLY A 234 -4.21 11.68 -11.67
C GLY A 234 -4.60 11.08 -13.01
N SER A 235 -4.84 9.77 -13.07
CA SER A 235 -5.24 9.08 -14.31
C SER A 235 -6.61 9.54 -14.83
N TYR A 236 -7.54 9.81 -13.91
CA TYR A 236 -8.86 10.36 -14.27
C TYR A 236 -8.75 11.77 -14.80
N ARG A 237 -8.01 12.64 -14.14
CA ARG A 237 -7.79 14.02 -14.59
C ARG A 237 -7.13 14.08 -15.97
N ASP A 238 -6.13 13.24 -16.22
CA ASP A 238 -5.43 13.20 -17.51
C ASP A 238 -6.30 12.66 -18.66
N SER A 239 -7.42 12.03 -18.33
CA SER A 239 -8.35 11.42 -19.28
C SER A 239 -9.62 12.24 -19.50
N LEU A 240 -9.94 13.18 -18.64
CA LEU A 240 -11.13 14.04 -18.71
C LEU A 240 -10.82 15.37 -19.38
N ALA A 241 -11.80 15.96 -20.07
CA ALA A 241 -11.68 17.27 -20.72
C ALA A 241 -11.86 18.46 -19.76
N GLY A 242 -12.15 18.20 -18.47
CA GLY A 242 -12.35 19.21 -17.42
C GLY A 242 -12.41 18.59 -16.04
N ASP A 243 -12.23 19.41 -15.01
CA ASP A 243 -12.15 18.96 -13.62
C ASP A 243 -13.52 18.87 -12.91
N GLU A 244 -14.61 19.39 -13.50
CA GLU A 244 -15.94 19.43 -12.84
C GLU A 244 -16.45 18.07 -12.34
N PRO A 245 -16.43 16.99 -13.14
CA PRO A 245 -16.91 15.68 -12.68
C PRO A 245 -16.04 15.05 -11.59
N LEU A 246 -14.77 15.50 -11.49
CA LEU A 246 -13.77 14.98 -10.53
C LEU A 246 -13.85 15.70 -9.18
N THR A 247 -14.46 16.88 -9.11
CA THR A 247 -14.49 17.74 -7.92
C THR A 247 -15.00 17.05 -6.65
N PRO A 248 -16.08 16.24 -6.66
CA PRO A 248 -16.53 15.54 -5.44
C PRO A 248 -15.50 14.56 -4.89
N TYR A 249 -14.81 13.85 -5.77
CA TYR A 249 -13.78 12.89 -5.41
C TYR A 249 -12.49 13.57 -4.92
N LEU A 250 -12.12 14.70 -5.52
CA LEU A 250 -11.01 15.54 -5.04
C LEU A 250 -11.30 16.07 -3.63
N ARG A 251 -12.52 16.53 -3.36
CA ARG A 251 -12.93 16.96 -2.01
C ARG A 251 -12.85 15.81 -1.01
N SER A 252 -13.36 14.64 -1.38
CA SER A 252 -13.27 13.43 -0.54
C SER A 252 -11.81 13.05 -0.24
N PHE A 253 -10.93 13.13 -1.23
CA PHE A 253 -9.49 12.89 -1.05
C PHE A 253 -8.84 13.92 -0.12
N MET A 254 -9.15 15.22 -0.29
CA MET A 254 -8.62 16.28 0.56
C MET A 254 -9.09 16.16 2.00
N LEU A 255 -10.37 15.78 2.21
CA LEU A 255 -10.89 15.49 3.53
C LEU A 255 -10.13 14.32 4.18
N LEU A 256 -9.95 13.21 3.45
CA LEU A 256 -9.20 12.05 3.93
C LEU A 256 -7.77 12.45 4.35
N GLN A 257 -7.09 13.27 3.52
CA GLN A 257 -5.76 13.77 3.81
C GLN A 257 -5.72 14.68 5.06
N SER A 258 -6.70 15.58 5.19
CA SER A 258 -6.81 16.48 6.33
C SER A 258 -7.12 15.74 7.65
N LEU A 259 -7.99 14.72 7.59
CA LEU A 259 -8.28 13.88 8.75
C LEU A 259 -7.08 13.04 9.18
N HIS A 260 -6.31 12.50 8.23
CA HIS A 260 -5.07 11.82 8.51
C HIS A 260 -4.05 12.75 9.18
N GLU A 261 -3.90 13.98 8.70
CA GLU A 261 -3.01 14.97 9.29
C GLU A 261 -3.33 15.22 10.75
N ARG A 262 -4.61 15.46 11.09
CA ARG A 262 -5.05 15.67 12.47
C ARG A 262 -4.93 14.40 13.31
N ALA A 263 -5.19 13.23 12.74
CA ALA A 263 -5.03 11.97 13.46
C ALA A 263 -3.55 11.68 13.79
N ALA A 264 -2.63 12.05 12.88
CA ALA A 264 -1.19 11.87 13.06
C ALA A 264 -0.54 12.95 13.95
N SER A 265 -1.16 14.13 14.11
CA SER A 265 -0.56 15.33 14.74
C SER A 265 -0.53 15.33 16.26
N SER A 266 -0.97 14.28 16.95
CA SER A 266 -0.93 14.22 18.42
C SER A 266 -0.12 13.01 18.88
N HIS A 267 1.09 13.26 19.34
CA HIS A 267 1.99 12.27 19.94
C HIS A 267 2.50 12.83 21.28
N GLU A 268 1.81 12.48 22.37
CA GLU A 268 2.12 12.90 23.72
C GLU A 268 2.37 11.69 24.62
N ARG A 269 2.98 11.92 25.76
CA ARG A 269 3.17 10.92 26.82
C ARG A 269 1.86 10.70 27.57
N TYR A 270 0.91 10.03 26.90
CA TYR A 270 -0.43 9.76 27.48
C TYR A 270 -0.37 8.87 28.72
N ASP A 271 0.70 8.09 28.91
CA ASP A 271 0.96 7.33 30.14
C ASP A 271 1.09 8.24 31.36
N LEU A 272 1.76 9.39 31.21
CA LEU A 272 1.90 10.37 32.28
C LEU A 272 0.56 11.09 32.55
N LEU A 273 -0.13 11.50 31.50
CA LEU A 273 -1.44 12.13 31.58
C LEU A 273 -2.50 11.19 32.17
N SER A 274 -2.40 9.89 31.95
CA SER A 274 -3.31 8.89 32.50
C SER A 274 -3.18 8.66 34.00
N ARG A 275 -2.12 9.21 34.66
CA ARG A 275 -1.93 9.12 36.11
C ARG A 275 -2.76 10.15 36.88
N ASP A 276 -3.08 11.27 36.23
CA ASP A 276 -3.94 12.31 36.82
C ASP A 276 -5.42 11.95 36.53
N PRO A 277 -6.28 11.88 37.59
CA PRO A 277 -7.69 11.45 37.43
C PRO A 277 -8.50 12.36 36.51
N GLU A 278 -8.27 13.70 36.56
CA GLU A 278 -9.00 14.66 35.69
C GLU A 278 -8.58 14.51 34.24
N SER A 279 -7.29 14.43 33.97
CA SER A 279 -6.74 14.17 32.63
C SER A 279 -7.16 12.80 32.09
N ARG A 280 -7.20 11.79 32.96
CA ARG A 280 -7.64 10.42 32.61
C ARG A 280 -9.07 10.38 32.09
N HIS A 281 -9.99 11.07 32.74
CA HIS A 281 -11.39 11.13 32.32
C HIS A 281 -11.53 11.78 30.93
N LEU A 282 -10.81 12.86 30.66
CA LEU A 282 -10.77 13.48 29.33
C LEU A 282 -10.16 12.57 28.28
N LEU A 283 -9.13 11.79 28.62
CA LEU A 283 -8.53 10.79 27.73
C LEU A 283 -9.54 9.68 27.41
N GLU A 284 -10.33 9.18 28.36
CA GLU A 284 -11.39 8.21 28.12
C GLU A 284 -12.41 8.75 27.10
N GLY A 285 -12.85 10.00 27.27
CA GLY A 285 -13.74 10.69 26.32
C GLY A 285 -13.10 10.87 24.93
N ALA A 286 -11.82 11.17 24.86
CA ALA A 286 -11.07 11.26 23.60
C ALA A 286 -10.97 9.90 22.90
N GLY A 287 -10.72 8.82 23.65
CA GLY A 287 -10.73 7.45 23.12
C GLY A 287 -12.10 7.07 22.51
N GLN A 288 -13.18 7.34 23.21
CA GLN A 288 -14.52 7.12 22.70
C GLN A 288 -14.82 7.95 21.44
N THR A 289 -14.38 9.20 21.42
CA THR A 289 -14.53 10.06 20.23
C THR A 289 -13.77 9.49 19.03
N LEU A 290 -12.55 8.97 19.22
CA LEU A 290 -11.79 8.31 18.14
C LEU A 290 -12.48 7.08 17.60
N LEU A 291 -13.11 6.26 18.45
CA LEU A 291 -13.91 5.09 18.02
C LEU A 291 -15.16 5.52 17.21
N GLN A 292 -15.83 6.59 17.63
CA GLN A 292 -16.97 7.14 16.89
C GLN A 292 -16.52 7.75 15.53
N LEU A 293 -15.37 8.43 15.48
CA LEU A 293 -14.77 8.92 14.24
C LEU A 293 -14.41 7.74 13.31
N SER A 294 -13.83 6.66 13.83
CA SER A 294 -13.57 5.44 13.05
C SER A 294 -14.85 4.89 12.44
N THR A 295 -15.93 4.83 13.21
CA THR A 295 -17.24 4.37 12.73
C THR A 295 -17.76 5.28 11.61
N ALA A 296 -17.68 6.60 11.77
CA ALA A 296 -18.08 7.56 10.76
C ALA A 296 -17.29 7.41 9.45
N LEU A 297 -15.97 7.16 9.54
CA LEU A 297 -15.12 6.87 8.37
C LEU A 297 -15.48 5.57 7.66
N ARG A 298 -15.89 4.54 8.41
CA ARG A 298 -16.40 3.28 7.82
C ARG A 298 -17.71 3.49 7.08
N ILE A 299 -18.64 4.28 7.66
CA ILE A 299 -19.90 4.67 7.00
C ILE A 299 -19.59 5.44 5.70
N MET A 300 -18.63 6.37 5.73
CA MET A 300 -18.18 7.11 4.57
C MET A 300 -17.64 6.18 3.47
N ALA A 301 -16.77 5.24 3.84
CA ALA A 301 -16.21 4.24 2.92
C ALA A 301 -17.31 3.35 2.30
N GLU A 302 -18.29 2.94 3.10
CA GLU A 302 -19.43 2.17 2.62
C GLU A 302 -20.31 3.00 1.68
N GLY A 303 -20.57 4.26 2.01
CA GLY A 303 -21.32 5.19 1.18
C GLY A 303 -20.71 5.36 -0.22
N LEU A 304 -19.38 5.53 -0.31
CA LEU A 304 -18.66 5.60 -1.58
C LEU A 304 -18.86 4.33 -2.43
N LEU A 305 -18.84 3.15 -1.80
CA LEU A 305 -18.95 1.87 -2.50
C LEU A 305 -20.37 1.50 -2.90
N THR A 306 -21.35 1.90 -2.10
CA THR A 306 -22.77 1.54 -2.29
C THR A 306 -23.60 2.63 -2.98
N GLY A 307 -23.03 3.83 -3.14
CA GLY A 307 -23.74 5.01 -3.67
C GLY A 307 -24.75 5.60 -2.67
N ILE A 308 -24.70 5.23 -1.39
CA ILE A 308 -25.56 5.79 -0.35
C ILE A 308 -24.90 7.07 0.17
N PRO A 309 -25.62 8.20 0.18
CA PRO A 309 -25.08 9.45 0.71
C PRO A 309 -24.65 9.30 2.17
N TYR A 310 -23.48 9.85 2.50
CA TYR A 310 -23.01 9.90 3.89
C TYR A 310 -23.99 10.69 4.75
N ARG A 311 -24.36 10.12 5.89
CA ARG A 311 -25.12 10.82 6.95
C ARG A 311 -24.25 10.87 8.19
N HIS A 312 -24.02 12.07 8.67
CA HIS A 312 -23.19 12.29 9.85
C HIS A 312 -23.85 11.67 11.10
N PRO A 313 -23.13 10.83 11.87
CA PRO A 313 -23.71 10.19 13.06
C PRO A 313 -23.96 11.21 14.18
N VAL A 314 -25.20 11.30 14.67
CA VAL A 314 -25.58 12.17 15.79
C VAL A 314 -24.82 11.79 17.07
N SER A 315 -24.51 10.49 17.25
CA SER A 315 -23.73 10.01 18.38
C SER A 315 -22.32 10.61 18.44
N LEU A 316 -21.68 10.82 17.28
CA LEU A 316 -20.36 11.44 17.20
C LEU A 316 -20.43 12.92 17.59
N GLU A 317 -21.40 13.65 17.06
CA GLU A 317 -21.59 15.07 17.40
C GLU A 317 -21.85 15.25 18.90
N TRP A 318 -22.71 14.40 19.47
CA TRP A 318 -22.98 14.40 20.90
C TRP A 318 -21.72 14.10 21.73
N THR A 319 -20.96 13.05 21.41
CA THR A 319 -19.73 12.68 22.12
C THR A 319 -18.70 13.81 22.11
N VAL A 320 -18.52 14.48 20.95
CA VAL A 320 -17.60 15.61 20.82
C VAL A 320 -18.06 16.80 21.67
N ASN A 321 -19.35 17.11 21.69
CA ASN A 321 -19.90 18.22 22.50
C ASN A 321 -19.76 17.94 24.00
N VAL A 322 -20.00 16.70 24.44
CA VAL A 322 -19.78 16.30 25.84
C VAL A 322 -18.31 16.45 26.22
N LEU A 323 -17.39 15.93 25.40
CA LEU A 323 -15.96 16.02 25.65
C LEU A 323 -15.47 17.47 25.70
N ALA A 324 -15.96 18.35 24.82
CA ALA A 324 -15.64 19.78 24.84
C ALA A 324 -16.17 20.47 26.09
N GLY A 325 -17.40 20.16 26.51
CA GLY A 325 -17.99 20.71 27.72
C GLY A 325 -17.30 20.23 29.01
N GLU A 326 -16.84 18.98 29.06
CA GLU A 326 -16.05 18.49 30.19
C GLU A 326 -14.66 19.14 30.25
N MET A 327 -14.01 19.34 29.08
CA MET A 327 -12.74 20.06 29.02
C MET A 327 -12.82 21.48 29.54
N GLU A 328 -13.92 22.21 29.26
CA GLU A 328 -14.12 23.58 29.74
C GLU A 328 -14.29 23.67 31.31
N LYS A 329 -14.83 22.60 31.90
CA LYS A 329 -15.06 22.49 33.35
C LYS A 329 -13.79 22.08 34.11
N THR A 330 -12.89 21.33 33.44
CA THR A 330 -11.69 20.76 34.06
C THR A 330 -10.59 21.78 34.17
N ARG A 331 -9.99 21.92 35.33
CA ARG A 331 -8.84 22.80 35.60
C ARG A 331 -7.55 22.11 35.14
N LEU A 332 -7.24 22.24 33.86
CA LEU A 332 -6.00 21.69 33.30
C LEU A 332 -4.80 22.60 33.60
N ALA A 333 -3.61 21.99 33.70
CA ALA A 333 -2.36 22.71 33.68
C ALA A 333 -2.24 23.54 32.40
N ALA A 334 -1.66 24.71 32.45
CA ALA A 334 -1.62 25.66 31.35
C ALA A 334 -0.79 25.16 30.13
N ASP A 335 0.06 24.17 30.36
CA ASP A 335 0.88 23.46 29.35
C ASP A 335 0.29 22.10 28.95
N SER A 336 -0.91 21.75 29.40
CA SER A 336 -1.57 20.49 29.04
C SER A 336 -1.81 20.38 27.54
N PRO A 337 -1.48 19.24 26.89
CA PRO A 337 -1.73 19.03 25.50
C PRO A 337 -3.20 18.62 25.20
N LEU A 338 -4.01 18.36 26.23
CA LEU A 338 -5.39 17.88 26.08
C LEU A 338 -6.31 18.85 25.32
N PRO A 339 -6.25 20.18 25.50
CA PRO A 339 -7.03 21.12 24.71
C PRO A 339 -6.76 21.02 23.21
N LEU A 340 -5.50 20.82 22.81
CA LEU A 340 -5.13 20.61 21.40
C LEU A 340 -5.72 19.30 20.85
N LEU A 341 -5.66 18.22 21.64
CA LEU A 341 -6.24 16.92 21.27
C LEU A 341 -7.75 17.05 21.04
N VAL A 342 -8.49 17.62 22.02
CA VAL A 342 -9.96 17.79 21.94
C VAL A 342 -10.36 18.69 20.77
N ASN A 343 -9.63 19.80 20.56
CA ASN A 343 -9.86 20.69 19.43
C ASN A 343 -9.64 19.97 18.08
N ASN A 344 -8.61 19.15 17.95
CA ASN A 344 -8.36 18.36 16.73
C ASN A 344 -9.48 17.34 16.46
N LEU A 345 -10.02 16.70 17.50
CA LEU A 345 -11.17 15.79 17.38
C LEU A 345 -12.43 16.57 16.98
N ALA A 346 -12.71 17.71 17.60
CA ALA A 346 -13.84 18.58 17.26
C ALA A 346 -13.75 19.11 15.81
N ARG A 347 -12.57 19.50 15.35
CA ARG A 347 -12.33 19.90 13.95
C ARG A 347 -12.53 18.76 12.97
N SER A 348 -12.10 17.55 13.34
CA SER A 348 -12.31 16.36 12.52
C SER A 348 -13.79 16.04 12.37
N ASN A 349 -14.55 16.15 13.46
CA ASN A 349 -15.99 16.02 13.47
C ASN A 349 -16.66 17.05 12.54
N ARG A 350 -16.35 18.35 12.71
CA ARG A 350 -16.90 19.42 11.86
C ARG A 350 -16.55 19.26 10.39
N SER A 351 -15.34 18.80 10.06
CA SER A 351 -14.94 18.55 8.66
C SER A 351 -15.73 17.42 8.02
N LEU A 352 -16.06 16.36 8.78
CA LEU A 352 -16.92 15.27 8.33
C LEU A 352 -18.38 15.73 8.17
N ALA A 353 -18.91 16.51 9.12
CA ALA A 353 -20.27 17.03 9.08
C ALA A 353 -20.49 17.97 7.87
N ASN A 354 -19.50 18.83 7.59
CA ASN A 354 -19.58 19.83 6.51
C ASN A 354 -19.29 19.27 5.11
N MET A 355 -18.95 17.99 4.98
CA MET A 355 -18.67 17.39 3.68
C MET A 355 -19.87 17.41 2.74
N THR A 356 -21.10 17.38 3.28
CA THR A 356 -22.35 17.45 2.54
C THR A 356 -22.79 18.89 2.23
N ASP A 357 -22.13 19.90 2.80
CA ASP A 357 -22.50 21.30 2.58
C ASP A 357 -21.91 21.80 1.24
N GLU A 358 -22.80 22.08 0.28
CA GLU A 358 -22.45 22.60 -1.05
C GLU A 358 -21.79 23.99 -1.01
N ARG A 359 -21.89 24.72 0.12
CA ARG A 359 -21.39 26.09 0.28
C ARG A 359 -19.85 26.18 0.36
N VAL A 360 -19.16 25.07 0.64
CA VAL A 360 -17.68 25.02 0.62
C VAL A 360 -17.18 24.78 -0.81
N ARG A 361 -17.50 25.71 -1.72
CA ARG A 361 -16.95 25.74 -3.09
C ARG A 361 -15.59 26.44 -3.08
N GLY A 362 -14.58 25.74 -2.56
CA GLY A 362 -13.18 26.16 -2.69
C GLY A 362 -12.62 25.83 -4.08
N ILE A 363 -11.54 26.50 -4.45
CA ILE A 363 -10.75 26.25 -5.66
C ILE A 363 -10.36 24.76 -5.72
N ALA A 364 -10.59 24.11 -6.86
CA ALA A 364 -10.20 22.72 -7.05
C ALA A 364 -8.66 22.56 -6.84
N PRO A 365 -8.23 21.74 -5.91
CA PRO A 365 -6.81 21.62 -5.57
C PRO A 365 -6.02 21.07 -6.75
N ARG A 366 -4.87 21.66 -7.04
CA ARG A 366 -3.97 21.16 -8.05
C ARG A 366 -3.30 19.86 -7.58
N LEU A 367 -3.25 18.87 -8.47
CA LEU A 367 -2.46 17.65 -8.26
C LEU A 367 -1.10 17.80 -8.94
N GLU A 368 -0.05 17.43 -8.23
CA GLU A 368 1.31 17.42 -8.77
C GLU A 368 1.42 16.43 -9.94
N ARG A 369 2.06 16.86 -11.02
CA ARG A 369 2.44 15.99 -12.14
C ARG A 369 3.93 15.72 -12.10
N ASP A 370 4.34 14.50 -12.43
CA ASP A 370 5.73 14.22 -12.70
C ASP A 370 6.09 14.78 -14.10
N PRO A 371 6.93 15.82 -14.19
CA PRO A 371 7.24 16.47 -15.46
C PRO A 371 8.18 15.66 -16.34
N ARG A 372 8.77 14.56 -15.81
CA ARG A 372 9.76 13.77 -16.54
C ARG A 372 9.11 12.96 -17.66
N SER A 373 9.73 12.93 -18.84
CA SER A 373 9.31 12.07 -19.95
C SER A 373 9.43 10.57 -19.58
N LEU A 374 8.65 9.72 -20.23
CA LEU A 374 8.71 8.27 -20.02
C LEU A 374 10.11 7.70 -20.24
N TRP A 375 10.82 8.20 -21.26
CA TRP A 375 12.19 7.80 -21.54
C TRP A 375 13.16 8.18 -20.41
N ARG A 376 13.04 9.38 -19.86
CA ARG A 376 13.87 9.81 -18.73
C ARG A 376 13.60 8.97 -17.48
N ARG A 377 12.33 8.64 -17.21
CA ARG A 377 11.97 7.72 -16.11
C ARG A 377 12.54 6.32 -16.32
N PHE A 378 12.62 5.85 -17.57
CA PHE A 378 13.26 4.57 -17.90
C PHE A 378 14.77 4.65 -17.71
N ALA A 379 15.42 5.71 -18.23
CA ALA A 379 16.85 5.91 -18.10
C ALA A 379 17.32 6.06 -16.65
N ASP A 380 16.54 6.72 -15.79
CA ASP A 380 16.80 6.84 -14.35
C ASP A 380 16.87 5.48 -13.62
N GLN A 381 16.31 4.41 -14.22
CA GLN A 381 16.36 3.07 -13.65
C GLN A 381 17.63 2.29 -14.02
N LEU A 382 18.34 2.71 -15.05
CA LEU A 382 19.57 2.03 -15.51
C LEU A 382 20.78 2.29 -14.60
N ASN A 383 20.59 3.02 -13.52
CA ASN A 383 21.62 3.25 -12.51
C ASN A 383 21.77 2.01 -11.59
N TRP A 384 23.00 1.54 -11.38
CA TRP A 384 23.33 0.40 -10.53
C TRP A 384 22.85 0.56 -9.08
N ASN A 385 22.80 1.79 -8.58
CA ASN A 385 22.29 2.07 -7.22
C ASN A 385 20.78 1.88 -7.11
N ASN A 386 20.07 1.74 -8.25
CA ASN A 386 18.63 1.51 -8.25
C ASN A 386 18.31 0.07 -7.82
N ALA A 387 17.56 -0.07 -6.72
CA ALA A 387 17.16 -1.38 -6.20
C ALA A 387 16.34 -2.21 -7.21
N ARG A 388 15.62 -1.54 -8.14
CA ARG A 388 14.83 -2.21 -9.18
C ARG A 388 15.71 -2.87 -10.23
N LEU A 389 16.78 -2.21 -10.69
CA LEU A 389 17.73 -2.81 -11.63
C LEU A 389 18.38 -4.05 -11.00
N ARG A 390 18.87 -3.93 -9.78
CA ARG A 390 19.46 -5.08 -9.04
C ARG A 390 18.47 -6.23 -8.87
N HIS A 391 17.21 -5.92 -8.57
CA HIS A 391 16.15 -6.93 -8.48
C HIS A 391 15.85 -7.59 -9.83
N ALA A 392 15.79 -6.82 -10.93
CA ALA A 392 15.56 -7.34 -12.27
C ALA A 392 16.66 -8.29 -12.72
N ILE A 393 17.93 -7.91 -12.50
CA ILE A 393 19.09 -8.79 -12.81
C ILE A 393 19.07 -10.03 -11.93
N ARG A 394 18.77 -9.89 -10.64
CA ARG A 394 18.70 -11.03 -9.70
C ARG A 394 17.61 -12.02 -10.12
N LEU A 395 16.42 -11.55 -10.49
CA LEU A 395 15.34 -12.41 -10.97
C LEU A 395 15.68 -13.09 -12.29
N SER A 396 16.29 -12.36 -13.20
CA SER A 396 16.78 -12.87 -14.49
C SER A 396 17.80 -14.01 -14.30
N LEU A 397 18.77 -13.83 -13.40
CA LEU A 397 19.74 -14.89 -13.04
C LEU A 397 19.06 -16.10 -12.39
N CYS A 398 18.08 -15.89 -11.50
CA CYS A 398 17.29 -17.00 -10.96
C CYS A 398 16.53 -17.76 -12.05
N PHE A 399 15.98 -17.07 -13.04
CA PHE A 399 15.30 -17.70 -14.17
C PHE A 399 16.26 -18.51 -15.02
N LEU A 400 17.42 -17.94 -15.33
CA LEU A 400 18.44 -18.64 -16.13
C LEU A 400 18.93 -19.90 -15.43
N VAL A 401 19.26 -19.81 -14.14
CA VAL A 401 19.73 -20.96 -13.36
C VAL A 401 18.60 -21.98 -13.16
N GLY A 402 17.38 -21.53 -12.84
CA GLY A 402 16.22 -22.42 -12.68
C GLY A 402 15.86 -23.15 -13.97
N PHE A 403 15.92 -22.47 -15.12
CA PHE A 403 15.74 -23.06 -16.43
C PHE A 403 16.86 -24.04 -16.77
N ALA A 404 18.13 -23.71 -16.52
CA ALA A 404 19.27 -24.60 -16.73
C ALA A 404 19.16 -25.88 -15.88
N ILE A 405 18.75 -25.77 -14.60
CA ILE A 405 18.49 -26.96 -13.75
C ILE A 405 17.40 -27.84 -14.37
N SER A 406 16.30 -27.23 -14.85
CA SER A 406 15.21 -27.95 -15.50
C SER A 406 15.68 -28.74 -16.72
N GLU A 407 16.48 -28.15 -17.60
CA GLU A 407 17.01 -28.76 -18.82
C GLU A 407 18.07 -29.83 -18.51
N LEU A 408 19.05 -29.51 -17.69
CA LEU A 408 20.18 -30.43 -17.35
C LEU A 408 19.72 -31.69 -16.62
N LEU A 409 18.74 -31.57 -15.72
CA LEU A 409 18.16 -32.68 -14.99
C LEU A 409 16.95 -33.31 -15.69
N SER A 410 16.57 -32.82 -16.85
CA SER A 410 15.41 -33.28 -17.62
C SER A 410 14.14 -33.41 -16.76
N LEU A 411 13.88 -32.41 -15.92
CA LEU A 411 12.79 -32.44 -14.95
C LEU A 411 11.43 -32.37 -15.65
N ARG A 412 10.49 -33.21 -15.19
CA ARG A 412 9.10 -33.13 -15.65
C ARG A 412 8.48 -31.81 -15.16
N LYS A 413 8.21 -30.87 -16.09
CA LYS A 413 7.64 -29.56 -15.78
C LYS A 413 8.53 -28.66 -14.89
N GLY A 414 9.87 -28.76 -15.00
CA GLY A 414 10.81 -27.96 -14.23
C GLY A 414 10.68 -26.44 -14.44
N GLU A 415 9.90 -25.98 -15.44
CA GLU A 415 9.54 -24.57 -15.64
C GLU A 415 8.77 -23.99 -14.44
N TRP A 416 8.23 -24.83 -13.56
CA TRP A 416 7.64 -24.39 -12.29
C TRP A 416 8.68 -23.82 -11.30
N ILE A 417 9.94 -24.18 -11.44
CA ILE A 417 11.05 -23.55 -10.69
C ILE A 417 11.06 -22.04 -11.02
N VAL A 418 11.02 -21.71 -12.32
CA VAL A 418 11.01 -20.31 -12.81
C VAL A 418 9.78 -19.56 -12.30
N LEU A 419 8.61 -20.19 -12.36
CA LEU A 419 7.36 -19.62 -11.83
C LEU A 419 7.46 -19.36 -10.33
N THR A 420 8.08 -20.25 -9.58
CA THR A 420 8.27 -20.09 -8.14
C THR A 420 9.23 -18.95 -7.84
N CYS A 421 10.33 -18.81 -8.59
CA CYS A 421 11.24 -17.68 -8.45
C CYS A 421 10.51 -16.33 -8.68
N LEU A 422 9.61 -16.22 -9.69
CA LEU A 422 8.82 -15.02 -9.97
C LEU A 422 7.99 -14.57 -8.75
N PHE A 423 7.37 -15.49 -8.05
CA PHE A 423 6.47 -15.15 -6.95
C PHE A 423 7.17 -15.03 -5.59
N VAL A 424 8.30 -15.73 -5.38
CA VAL A 424 9.02 -15.75 -4.10
C VAL A 424 10.03 -14.63 -3.99
N LEU A 425 10.78 -14.35 -5.07
CA LEU A 425 11.84 -13.35 -5.03
C LEU A 425 11.23 -11.94 -4.90
N GLN A 426 11.64 -11.25 -3.83
CA GLN A 426 11.29 -9.86 -3.57
C GLN A 426 12.56 -8.99 -3.59
N PRO A 427 12.44 -7.67 -3.76
CA PRO A 427 13.60 -6.77 -3.71
C PRO A 427 14.39 -6.90 -2.41
N SER A 428 13.73 -7.10 -1.26
CA SER A 428 14.35 -7.21 0.06
C SER A 428 14.52 -8.67 0.53
N TYR A 429 15.52 -8.91 1.39
CA TYR A 429 15.73 -10.20 2.04
C TYR A 429 14.52 -10.62 2.90
N SER A 430 14.03 -9.72 3.74
CA SER A 430 12.89 -9.96 4.64
C SER A 430 11.62 -10.34 3.88
N GLY A 431 11.33 -9.62 2.80
CA GLY A 431 10.21 -9.91 1.90
C GLY A 431 10.34 -11.30 1.26
N THR A 432 11.51 -11.64 0.72
CA THR A 432 11.77 -12.95 0.10
C THR A 432 11.63 -14.08 1.11
N ARG A 433 12.20 -13.94 2.31
CA ARG A 433 12.10 -14.95 3.39
C ARG A 433 10.62 -15.19 3.76
N ARG A 434 9.84 -14.14 3.94
CA ARG A 434 8.41 -14.24 4.26
C ARG A 434 7.65 -14.96 3.13
N ARG A 435 7.88 -14.58 1.87
CA ARG A 435 7.22 -15.19 0.70
C ARG A 435 7.59 -16.65 0.50
N LEU A 436 8.85 -17.01 0.78
CA LEU A 436 9.34 -18.39 0.73
C LEU A 436 8.51 -19.29 1.64
N PHE A 437 8.43 -18.97 2.93
CA PHE A 437 7.65 -19.78 3.87
C PHE A 437 6.18 -19.87 3.49
N GLN A 438 5.58 -18.72 3.11
CA GLN A 438 4.20 -18.67 2.65
C GLN A 438 3.96 -19.54 1.41
N ARG A 439 4.92 -19.56 0.47
CA ARG A 439 4.81 -20.35 -0.76
C ARG A 439 4.95 -21.84 -0.49
N ILE A 440 5.93 -22.26 0.29
CA ILE A 440 6.14 -23.68 0.63
C ILE A 440 4.91 -24.22 1.38
N LEU A 441 4.50 -23.56 2.47
CA LEU A 441 3.36 -23.99 3.26
C LEU A 441 2.08 -24.04 2.44
N GLY A 442 1.79 -22.98 1.66
CA GLY A 442 0.61 -22.93 0.82
C GLY A 442 0.61 -24.00 -0.28
N THR A 443 1.77 -24.30 -0.87
CA THR A 443 1.88 -25.37 -1.87
C THR A 443 1.67 -26.74 -1.25
N LEU A 444 2.26 -27.03 -0.09
CA LEU A 444 2.06 -28.32 0.63
C LEU A 444 0.59 -28.53 0.96
N CYS A 445 -0.05 -27.57 1.60
CA CYS A 445 -1.48 -27.65 1.93
C CYS A 445 -2.35 -27.74 0.65
N GLY A 446 -2.00 -26.99 -0.40
CA GLY A 446 -2.73 -27.02 -1.66
C GLY A 446 -2.61 -28.33 -2.43
N VAL A 447 -1.45 -28.99 -2.35
CA VAL A 447 -1.25 -30.35 -2.92
C VAL A 447 -2.09 -31.36 -2.17
N VAL A 448 -2.00 -31.41 -0.84
CA VAL A 448 -2.77 -32.35 -0.03
C VAL A 448 -4.28 -32.14 -0.26
N GLY A 449 -4.77 -30.92 -0.11
CA GLY A 449 -6.18 -30.60 -0.32
C GLY A 449 -6.66 -30.84 -1.75
N GLY A 450 -5.85 -30.47 -2.74
CA GLY A 450 -6.20 -30.63 -4.15
C GLY A 450 -6.24 -32.10 -4.59
N VAL A 451 -5.29 -32.93 -4.15
CA VAL A 451 -5.31 -34.38 -4.44
C VAL A 451 -6.55 -35.03 -3.82
N SER A 452 -6.85 -34.71 -2.55
CA SER A 452 -8.07 -35.22 -1.88
C SER A 452 -9.34 -34.82 -2.64
N LEU A 453 -9.43 -33.58 -3.09
CA LEU A 453 -10.59 -33.07 -3.82
C LEU A 453 -10.78 -33.78 -5.19
N VAL A 454 -9.70 -34.00 -5.94
CA VAL A 454 -9.76 -34.74 -7.23
C VAL A 454 -10.17 -36.19 -7.03
N GLN A 455 -9.76 -36.82 -5.92
CA GLN A 455 -10.18 -38.19 -5.60
C GLN A 455 -11.65 -38.27 -5.17
N ILE A 456 -12.17 -37.27 -4.43
CA ILE A 456 -13.57 -37.22 -3.99
C ILE A 456 -14.52 -37.00 -5.18
N LEU A 457 -14.16 -36.15 -6.12
CA LEU A 457 -14.95 -35.82 -7.31
C LEU A 457 -14.11 -36.00 -8.59
N PRO A 458 -13.96 -37.22 -9.09
CA PRO A 458 -13.13 -37.49 -10.27
C PRO A 458 -13.79 -37.06 -11.61
N THR A 459 -15.06 -36.64 -11.58
CA THR A 459 -15.81 -36.23 -12.77
C THR A 459 -15.29 -34.92 -13.33
N THR A 460 -15.43 -34.73 -14.66
CA THR A 460 -15.03 -33.49 -15.35
C THR A 460 -15.73 -32.26 -14.78
N GLU A 461 -17.03 -32.37 -14.51
CA GLU A 461 -17.86 -31.30 -13.93
C GLU A 461 -17.42 -30.96 -12.52
N GLY A 462 -17.12 -31.98 -11.69
CA GLY A 462 -16.65 -31.80 -10.32
C GLY A 462 -15.29 -31.08 -10.27
N GLN A 463 -14.36 -31.49 -11.14
CA GLN A 463 -13.05 -30.84 -11.24
C GLN A 463 -13.14 -29.39 -11.77
N LEU A 464 -14.02 -29.14 -12.74
CA LEU A 464 -14.31 -27.79 -13.23
C LEU A 464 -14.88 -26.91 -12.12
N LEU A 465 -15.83 -27.43 -11.32
CA LEU A 465 -16.40 -26.72 -10.19
C LEU A 465 -15.33 -26.37 -9.15
N PHE A 466 -14.46 -27.32 -8.78
CA PHE A 466 -13.34 -27.05 -7.85
C PHE A 466 -12.33 -26.08 -8.43
N MET A 467 -12.04 -26.13 -9.71
CA MET A 467 -11.17 -25.18 -10.38
C MET A 467 -11.75 -23.75 -10.27
N LEU A 468 -13.04 -23.57 -10.52
CA LEU A 468 -13.72 -22.27 -10.41
C LEU A 468 -13.82 -21.78 -8.96
N ALA A 469 -14.16 -22.66 -8.02
CA ALA A 469 -14.18 -22.32 -6.58
C ALA A 469 -12.79 -21.91 -6.10
N SER A 470 -11.75 -22.62 -6.53
CA SER A 470 -10.35 -22.29 -6.22
C SER A 470 -9.93 -20.95 -6.82
N ALA A 471 -10.36 -20.63 -8.05
CA ALA A 471 -10.12 -19.31 -8.65
C ALA A 471 -10.77 -18.19 -7.82
N TYR A 472 -12.03 -18.37 -7.39
CA TYR A 472 -12.70 -17.40 -6.52
C TYR A 472 -11.95 -17.19 -5.21
N LEU A 473 -11.63 -18.26 -4.50
CA LEU A 473 -10.94 -18.21 -3.22
C LEU A 473 -9.50 -17.65 -3.35
N PHE A 474 -8.81 -17.96 -4.45
CA PHE A 474 -7.52 -17.37 -4.76
C PHE A 474 -7.58 -15.84 -4.81
N PHE A 475 -8.49 -15.27 -5.60
CA PHE A 475 -8.62 -13.81 -5.71
C PHE A 475 -9.16 -13.17 -4.42
N ALA A 476 -10.09 -13.81 -3.72
CA ALA A 476 -10.66 -13.31 -2.46
C ALA A 476 -9.61 -13.19 -1.33
N TRP A 477 -8.61 -14.08 -1.31
CA TRP A 477 -7.56 -14.09 -0.29
C TRP A 477 -6.24 -13.48 -0.75
N LEU A 478 -6.07 -13.15 -2.03
CA LEU A 478 -4.80 -12.69 -2.62
C LEU A 478 -4.18 -11.50 -1.89
N LYS A 479 -4.99 -10.52 -1.49
CA LYS A 479 -4.55 -9.33 -0.76
C LYS A 479 -4.57 -9.49 0.76
N ARG A 480 -5.37 -10.44 1.28
CA ARG A 480 -5.56 -10.66 2.73
C ARG A 480 -4.51 -11.59 3.32
N ASN A 481 -4.32 -12.73 2.68
CA ASN A 481 -3.37 -13.77 3.14
C ASN A 481 -2.81 -14.54 1.95
N TYR A 482 -1.54 -14.26 1.62
CA TYR A 482 -0.88 -14.88 0.50
C TYR A 482 -0.73 -16.42 0.65
N SER A 483 -0.50 -16.95 1.87
CA SER A 483 -0.40 -18.41 2.07
C SER A 483 -1.67 -19.11 1.68
N VAL A 484 -2.83 -18.59 2.12
CA VAL A 484 -4.16 -19.13 1.78
C VAL A 484 -4.41 -19.03 0.27
N SER A 485 -4.05 -17.92 -0.35
CA SER A 485 -4.19 -17.79 -1.80
C SER A 485 -3.32 -18.80 -2.56
N VAL A 486 -2.13 -19.12 -2.06
CA VAL A 486 -1.25 -20.16 -2.66
C VAL A 486 -1.88 -21.55 -2.58
N VAL A 487 -2.59 -21.89 -1.49
CA VAL A 487 -3.34 -23.15 -1.41
C VAL A 487 -4.30 -23.25 -2.60
N PHE A 488 -5.13 -22.24 -2.80
CA PHE A 488 -6.17 -22.28 -3.84
C PHE A 488 -5.62 -22.21 -5.26
N ILE A 489 -4.56 -21.43 -5.52
CA ILE A 489 -3.96 -21.45 -6.87
C ILE A 489 -3.27 -22.79 -7.16
N THR A 490 -2.73 -23.47 -6.15
CA THR A 490 -2.18 -24.82 -6.33
C THR A 490 -3.26 -25.82 -6.65
N THR A 491 -4.41 -25.78 -5.95
CA THR A 491 -5.59 -26.61 -6.27
C THR A 491 -6.14 -26.29 -7.64
N PHE A 492 -6.25 -25.02 -8.04
CA PHE A 492 -6.65 -24.59 -9.39
C PHE A 492 -5.78 -25.24 -10.46
N VAL A 493 -4.46 -25.12 -10.32
CA VAL A 493 -3.49 -25.68 -11.28
C VAL A 493 -3.59 -27.21 -11.34
N LEU A 494 -3.77 -27.87 -10.20
CA LEU A 494 -3.97 -29.32 -10.14
C LEU A 494 -5.20 -29.75 -10.94
N CYS A 495 -6.35 -29.16 -10.68
CA CYS A 495 -7.59 -29.44 -11.42
C CYS A 495 -7.41 -29.14 -12.91
N ALA A 496 -6.77 -28.03 -13.27
CA ALA A 496 -6.51 -27.66 -14.66
C ALA A 496 -5.67 -28.70 -15.41
N PHE A 497 -4.56 -29.19 -14.82
CA PHE A 497 -3.74 -30.24 -15.42
C PHE A 497 -4.44 -31.60 -15.47
N ASN A 498 -5.29 -31.88 -14.47
CA ASN A 498 -6.03 -33.14 -14.48
C ASN A 498 -7.10 -33.15 -15.56
N LEU A 499 -7.79 -32.03 -15.76
CA LEU A 499 -8.77 -31.86 -16.84
C LEU A 499 -8.14 -32.01 -18.25
N VAL A 500 -6.93 -31.49 -18.46
CA VAL A 500 -6.28 -31.47 -19.78
C VAL A 500 -5.58 -32.78 -20.11
N ALA A 501 -4.86 -33.36 -19.15
CA ALA A 501 -3.94 -34.49 -19.44
C ALA A 501 -4.11 -35.67 -18.47
N ASN A 502 -5.06 -35.61 -17.57
CA ASN A 502 -5.25 -36.60 -16.48
C ASN A 502 -3.97 -36.86 -15.67
N GLN A 503 -3.09 -35.87 -15.55
CA GLN A 503 -1.79 -35.93 -14.89
C GLN A 503 -1.69 -35.08 -13.61
N GLY A 504 -2.81 -34.50 -13.16
CA GLY A 504 -2.80 -33.58 -12.02
C GLY A 504 -2.15 -34.18 -10.78
N VAL A 505 -2.51 -35.40 -10.42
CA VAL A 505 -2.00 -36.07 -9.22
C VAL A 505 -0.52 -36.47 -9.37
N THR A 506 -0.11 -36.97 -10.54
CA THR A 506 1.29 -37.42 -10.80
C THR A 506 2.30 -36.26 -10.82
N LEU A 507 1.82 -35.05 -11.11
CA LEU A 507 2.65 -33.83 -11.14
C LEU A 507 2.80 -33.17 -9.76
N MET A 508 2.15 -33.68 -8.72
CA MET A 508 2.16 -33.01 -7.42
C MET A 508 3.50 -33.17 -6.69
N LEU A 509 4.14 -34.34 -6.73
CA LEU A 509 5.45 -34.53 -6.14
C LEU A 509 6.51 -33.67 -6.84
N PRO A 510 6.64 -33.68 -8.19
CA PRO A 510 7.45 -32.70 -8.92
C PRO A 510 7.14 -31.25 -8.52
N ARG A 511 5.86 -30.87 -8.36
CA ARG A 511 5.44 -29.53 -7.97
C ARG A 511 6.02 -29.09 -6.62
N ILE A 512 6.05 -29.98 -5.63
CA ILE A 512 6.65 -29.70 -4.33
C ILE A 512 8.16 -29.51 -4.50
N ALA A 513 8.84 -30.43 -5.22
CA ALA A 513 10.27 -30.35 -5.47
C ALA A 513 10.66 -29.04 -6.18
N ASP A 514 9.96 -28.67 -7.26
CA ASP A 514 10.18 -27.43 -8.02
C ASP A 514 9.92 -26.18 -7.16
N THR A 515 8.93 -26.26 -6.25
CA THR A 515 8.67 -25.16 -5.31
C THR A 515 9.81 -25.00 -4.30
N LEU A 516 10.36 -26.10 -3.79
CA LEU A 516 11.51 -26.07 -2.87
C LEU A 516 12.76 -25.55 -3.58
N VAL A 517 13.07 -26.07 -4.78
CA VAL A 517 14.23 -25.62 -5.57
C VAL A 517 14.10 -24.14 -5.94
N GLY A 518 12.97 -23.71 -6.50
CA GLY A 518 12.74 -22.31 -6.89
C GLY A 518 12.76 -21.37 -5.69
N SER A 519 12.19 -21.79 -4.56
CA SER A 519 12.26 -21.01 -3.30
C SER A 519 13.67 -20.92 -2.75
N GLY A 520 14.44 -22.01 -2.80
CA GLY A 520 15.84 -22.06 -2.42
C GLY A 520 16.71 -21.15 -3.29
N LEU A 521 16.54 -21.19 -4.63
CA LEU A 521 17.22 -20.30 -5.57
C LEU A 521 16.92 -18.84 -5.29
N ALA A 522 15.64 -18.48 -5.10
CA ALA A 522 15.24 -17.11 -4.78
C ALA A 522 15.86 -16.63 -3.46
N PHE A 523 15.88 -17.49 -2.44
CA PHE A 523 16.48 -17.18 -1.14
C PHE A 523 18.00 -17.04 -1.23
N LEU A 524 18.66 -17.97 -1.93
CA LEU A 524 20.13 -17.94 -2.10
C LEU A 524 20.54 -16.69 -2.89
N SER A 525 19.79 -16.34 -3.93
CA SER A 525 20.07 -15.15 -4.75
C SER A 525 19.98 -13.85 -3.96
N VAL A 526 18.95 -13.68 -3.10
CA VAL A 526 18.82 -12.45 -2.30
C VAL A 526 19.84 -12.38 -1.18
N ARG A 527 20.41 -13.52 -0.76
CA ARG A 527 21.47 -13.59 0.26
C ARG A 527 22.87 -13.36 -0.31
N LEU A 528 23.14 -13.83 -1.52
CA LEU A 528 24.47 -13.81 -2.13
C LEU A 528 24.65 -12.66 -3.12
N LEU A 529 23.61 -12.34 -3.93
CA LEU A 529 23.71 -11.33 -4.97
C LEU A 529 23.23 -9.98 -4.43
N TRP A 530 24.17 -9.11 -4.06
CA TRP A 530 23.90 -7.75 -3.56
C TRP A 530 22.82 -7.72 -2.46
N PRO A 531 23.07 -8.34 -1.32
CA PRO A 531 22.10 -8.41 -0.25
C PRO A 531 21.68 -6.99 0.18
N ASP A 532 20.38 -6.80 0.26
CA ASP A 532 19.77 -5.50 0.56
C ASP A 532 19.33 -5.51 2.02
N TRP A 533 20.32 -5.32 2.93
CA TRP A 533 20.09 -5.31 4.37
C TRP A 533 19.42 -4.03 4.80
N GLN A 534 18.35 -4.14 5.57
CA GLN A 534 17.61 -2.97 6.08
C GLN A 534 18.43 -2.22 7.12
N PHE A 535 19.21 -2.93 7.93
CA PHE A 535 20.15 -2.32 8.88
C PHE A 535 21.13 -1.35 8.18
N ALA A 536 21.73 -1.76 7.08
CA ALA A 536 22.70 -0.93 6.35
C ALA A 536 22.05 0.32 5.69
N LYS A 537 20.73 0.30 5.47
CA LYS A 537 19.99 1.44 4.91
C LYS A 537 19.54 2.44 5.96
N LEU A 538 19.47 2.02 7.23
CA LEU A 538 18.88 2.82 8.30
C LEU A 538 19.49 4.21 8.42
N PRO A 539 20.83 4.41 8.40
CA PRO A 539 21.42 5.75 8.49
C PRO A 539 21.02 6.65 7.33
N GLY A 540 21.06 6.15 6.11
CA GLY A 540 20.65 6.91 4.92
C GLY A 540 19.15 7.22 4.89
N LEU A 541 18.30 6.32 5.37
CA LEU A 541 16.86 6.56 5.50
C LEU A 541 16.55 7.59 6.60
N LEU A 542 17.29 7.57 7.71
CA LEU A 542 17.15 8.55 8.77
C LEU A 542 17.56 9.94 8.27
N HIS A 543 18.70 10.04 7.59
CA HIS A 543 19.15 11.30 7.00
C HIS A 543 18.10 11.87 6.02
N GLU A 544 17.56 11.03 5.12
CA GLU A 544 16.52 11.48 4.19
C GLU A 544 15.24 11.88 4.92
N ALA A 545 14.84 11.16 5.99
CA ALA A 545 13.68 11.52 6.80
C ALA A 545 13.85 12.88 7.50
N LEU A 546 15.01 13.15 8.10
CA LEU A 546 15.32 14.44 8.71
C LEU A 546 15.31 15.57 7.67
N LYS A 547 15.90 15.34 6.51
CA LYS A 547 15.88 16.28 5.37
C LYS A 547 14.46 16.62 4.92
N LYS A 548 13.60 15.62 4.78
CA LYS A 548 12.19 15.83 4.39
C LYS A 548 11.39 16.50 5.50
N ASN A 549 11.67 16.19 6.76
CA ASN A 549 11.07 16.87 7.91
C ASN A 549 11.47 18.35 7.95
N ALA A 550 12.75 18.69 7.71
CA ALA A 550 13.23 20.07 7.60
C ALA A 550 12.56 20.83 6.44
N ALA A 551 12.45 20.20 5.28
CA ALA A 551 11.75 20.78 4.13
C ALA A 551 10.25 21.00 4.40
N TYR A 552 9.59 20.06 5.09
CA TYR A 552 8.19 20.19 5.48
C TYR A 552 8.00 21.31 6.51
N PHE A 553 8.85 21.37 7.52
CA PHE A 553 8.79 22.44 8.52
C PHE A 553 9.04 23.82 7.88
N GLY A 554 10.02 23.92 6.98
CA GLY A 554 10.25 25.13 6.18
C GLY A 554 9.04 25.56 5.36
N ALA A 555 8.34 24.61 4.70
CA ALA A 555 7.12 24.91 3.97
C ALA A 555 5.98 25.42 4.87
N ILE A 556 5.89 24.93 6.11
CA ILE A 556 4.95 25.44 7.12
C ILE A 556 5.29 26.89 7.46
N LEU A 557 6.56 27.21 7.70
CA LEU A 557 6.99 28.59 8.06
C LEU A 557 6.74 29.58 6.92
N GLU A 558 6.90 29.14 5.66
CA GLU A 558 6.54 29.98 4.51
C GLU A 558 5.04 30.30 4.46
N GLU A 559 4.18 29.33 4.78
CA GLU A 559 2.72 29.56 4.92
C GLU A 559 2.36 30.51 6.06
N TYR A 560 3.12 30.55 7.16
CA TYR A 560 2.97 31.53 8.23
C TYR A 560 3.37 32.93 7.76
N ARG A 561 4.44 33.07 6.94
CA ARG A 561 4.93 34.34 6.41
C ARG A 561 4.03 34.89 5.31
N LYS A 562 3.69 34.01 4.34
CA LYS A 562 2.91 34.35 3.14
C LYS A 562 1.84 33.29 2.91
N PRO A 563 0.66 33.47 3.50
CA PRO A 563 -0.42 32.51 3.31
C PRO A 563 -0.81 32.40 1.83
N SER A 564 -0.79 31.19 1.31
CA SER A 564 -1.25 30.92 -0.04
C SER A 564 -2.76 31.19 -0.13
N GLN A 565 -3.17 32.00 -1.11
CA GLN A 565 -4.59 32.26 -1.39
C GLN A 565 -5.22 31.05 -2.10
N GLY A 566 -5.30 29.90 -1.40
CA GLY A 566 -6.03 28.72 -1.87
C GLY A 566 -5.21 27.64 -2.58
N ASP A 567 -3.92 27.81 -2.85
CA ASP A 567 -3.05 26.79 -3.42
C ASP A 567 -1.87 26.49 -2.50
N ASP A 568 -2.05 25.57 -1.55
CA ASP A 568 -1.03 25.07 -0.62
C ASP A 568 -0.24 23.87 -1.18
N LEU A 569 -0.04 23.81 -2.51
CA LEU A 569 0.56 22.67 -3.20
C LEU A 569 1.97 22.34 -2.68
N ALA A 570 2.83 23.35 -2.47
CA ALA A 570 4.19 23.16 -1.96
C ALA A 570 4.19 22.51 -0.57
N TYR A 571 3.32 23.01 0.34
CA TYR A 571 3.10 22.42 1.65
C TYR A 571 2.66 20.95 1.56
N ARG A 572 1.67 20.64 0.70
CA ARG A 572 1.15 19.27 0.53
C ARG A 572 2.18 18.32 -0.05
N ILE A 573 3.05 18.80 -0.95
CA ILE A 573 4.15 18.01 -1.51
C ILE A 573 5.17 17.70 -0.41
N ALA A 574 5.66 18.73 0.29
CA ALA A 574 6.65 18.58 1.36
C ALA A 574 6.15 17.63 2.45
N ARG A 575 4.90 17.78 2.89
CA ARG A 575 4.24 16.89 3.84
C ARG A 575 4.23 15.44 3.37
N ARG A 576 3.81 15.19 2.14
CA ARG A 576 3.76 13.82 1.58
C ARG A 576 5.15 13.19 1.53
N GLU A 577 6.16 13.95 1.13
CA GLU A 577 7.53 13.46 1.08
C GLU A 577 8.07 13.12 2.46
N ALA A 578 7.78 13.93 3.48
CA ALA A 578 8.15 13.66 4.86
C ALA A 578 7.48 12.36 5.38
N HIS A 579 6.18 12.18 5.16
CA HIS A 579 5.49 10.95 5.54
C HIS A 579 6.00 9.71 4.78
N ARG A 580 6.38 9.84 3.51
CA ARG A 580 6.99 8.75 2.75
C ARG A 580 8.37 8.36 3.28
N ALA A 581 9.18 9.34 3.66
CA ALA A 581 10.48 9.09 4.25
C ALA A 581 10.35 8.42 5.63
N ASP A 582 9.42 8.86 6.47
CA ASP A 582 9.08 8.22 7.74
C ASP A 582 8.62 6.77 7.54
N ASN A 583 7.73 6.51 6.59
CA ASN A 583 7.28 5.15 6.24
C ASN A 583 8.44 4.25 5.79
N ALA A 584 9.39 4.77 5.01
CA ALA A 584 10.55 4.01 4.58
C ALA A 584 11.40 3.57 5.78
N LEU A 585 11.55 4.43 6.78
CA LEU A 585 12.26 4.14 8.02
C LEU A 585 11.53 3.07 8.86
N VAL A 586 10.21 3.18 9.01
CA VAL A 586 9.36 2.20 9.71
C VAL A 586 9.45 0.82 9.05
N LEU A 587 9.37 0.75 7.71
CA LEU A 587 9.47 -0.50 6.96
C LEU A 587 10.87 -1.13 7.07
N ALA A 588 11.92 -0.32 7.10
CA ALA A 588 13.28 -0.79 7.33
C ALA A 588 13.42 -1.41 8.72
N TRP A 589 12.98 -0.73 9.77
CA TRP A 589 12.95 -1.27 11.13
C TRP A 589 12.17 -2.59 11.21
N GLN A 590 10.98 -2.65 10.65
CA GLN A 590 10.19 -3.90 10.62
C GLN A 590 10.93 -5.02 9.90
N GLY A 591 11.60 -4.69 8.79
CA GLY A 591 12.37 -5.65 8.00
C GLY A 591 13.55 -6.26 8.75
N MET A 592 14.20 -5.49 9.63
CA MET A 592 15.34 -5.93 10.45
C MET A 592 14.99 -7.13 11.34
N SER A 593 13.74 -7.24 11.82
CA SER A 593 13.31 -8.36 12.66
C SER A 593 13.42 -9.73 11.97
N LEU A 594 13.41 -9.75 10.64
CA LEU A 594 13.51 -10.97 9.82
C LEU A 594 14.94 -11.23 9.32
N GLU A 595 15.91 -10.35 9.60
CA GLU A 595 17.31 -10.50 9.20
C GLU A 595 18.06 -11.48 10.13
N PRO A 596 19.19 -12.06 9.67
CA PRO A 596 20.02 -12.94 10.50
C PRO A 596 20.53 -12.23 11.76
N GLY A 597 20.80 -12.99 12.84
CA GLY A 597 21.14 -12.47 14.17
C GLY A 597 22.29 -11.45 14.22
N ARG A 598 23.26 -11.54 13.31
CA ARG A 598 24.37 -10.56 13.18
C ARG A 598 23.87 -9.15 12.83
N HIS A 599 22.74 -9.02 12.11
CA HIS A 599 22.15 -7.76 11.66
C HIS A 599 20.99 -7.29 12.55
N ARG A 600 20.67 -8.04 13.62
CA ARG A 600 19.69 -7.63 14.64
C ARG A 600 20.27 -6.75 15.74
N GLN A 601 21.60 -6.70 15.84
CA GLN A 601 22.27 -5.80 16.77
C GLN A 601 21.87 -4.35 16.42
N GLY A 602 21.31 -3.65 17.40
CA GLY A 602 20.76 -2.31 17.18
C GLY A 602 19.29 -2.22 16.80
N GLN A 603 18.51 -3.32 16.81
CA GLN A 603 17.07 -3.28 16.51
C GLN A 603 16.29 -2.36 17.48
N ASP A 604 16.65 -2.37 18.76
CA ASP A 604 16.04 -1.49 19.78
C ASP A 604 16.38 -0.03 19.50
N ARG A 605 17.60 0.24 19.08
CA ARG A 605 18.05 1.57 18.68
C ARG A 605 17.35 2.03 17.39
N ALA A 606 17.22 1.16 16.40
CA ALA A 606 16.46 1.43 15.21
C ALA A 606 15.00 1.75 15.54
N PHE A 607 14.41 1.06 16.51
CA PHE A 607 13.07 1.36 17.02
C PHE A 607 13.01 2.76 17.63
N GLN A 608 13.95 3.10 18.51
CA GLN A 608 14.01 4.40 19.15
C GLN A 608 14.15 5.54 18.14
N LEU A 609 15.05 5.41 17.17
CA LEU A 609 15.24 6.40 16.10
C LEU A 609 14.01 6.55 15.20
N THR A 610 13.40 5.42 14.83
CA THR A 610 12.15 5.43 14.05
C THR A 610 11.02 6.10 14.82
N TYR A 611 10.91 5.79 16.10
CA TYR A 611 9.91 6.38 16.99
C TYR A 611 10.10 7.89 17.15
N LEU A 612 11.34 8.34 17.42
CA LEU A 612 11.65 9.76 17.56
C LEU A 612 11.41 10.53 16.26
N ASN A 613 11.77 9.97 15.11
CA ASN A 613 11.48 10.59 13.83
C ASN A 613 9.95 10.71 13.57
N HIS A 614 9.19 9.67 13.92
CA HIS A 614 7.73 9.70 13.81
C HIS A 614 7.11 10.74 14.76
N ALA A 615 7.61 10.86 15.99
CA ALA A 615 7.20 11.90 16.94
C ALA A 615 7.53 13.30 16.43
N LEU A 616 8.75 13.50 15.92
CA LEU A 616 9.19 14.75 15.29
C LEU A 616 8.25 15.16 14.14
N LEU A 617 7.97 14.26 13.20
CA LEU A 617 7.03 14.50 12.10
C LEU A 617 5.62 14.87 12.62
N SER A 618 5.18 14.24 13.71
CA SER A 618 3.88 14.51 14.32
C SER A 618 3.82 15.91 14.94
N TYR A 619 4.88 16.33 15.64
CA TYR A 619 4.97 17.69 16.22
C TYR A 619 5.04 18.76 15.13
N ILE A 620 5.79 18.52 14.04
CA ILE A 620 5.81 19.39 12.85
C ILE A 620 4.41 19.49 12.23
N SER A 621 3.71 18.37 12.09
CA SER A 621 2.34 18.35 11.54
C SER A 621 1.35 19.08 12.45
N ALA A 622 1.48 18.96 13.79
CA ALA A 622 0.68 19.68 14.76
C ALA A 622 0.90 21.20 14.66
N PHE A 623 2.16 21.63 14.56
CA PHE A 623 2.51 23.03 14.34
C PHE A 623 1.90 23.57 13.03
N GLY A 624 1.96 22.78 11.96
CA GLY A 624 1.35 23.11 10.67
C GLY A 624 -0.17 23.22 10.69
N ALA A 625 -0.85 22.47 11.57
CA ALA A 625 -2.31 22.54 11.71
C ALA A 625 -2.82 23.89 12.24
N HIS A 626 -1.99 24.65 12.92
CA HIS A 626 -2.31 26.01 13.43
C HIS A 626 -2.17 27.13 12.39
N ARG A 627 -1.60 26.88 11.21
CA ARG A 627 -1.27 27.90 10.19
C ARG A 627 -2.49 28.71 9.67
N VAL A 628 -3.68 28.11 9.69
CA VAL A 628 -4.89 28.73 9.09
C VAL A 628 -5.58 29.69 10.02
N GLU A 629 -5.53 29.46 11.34
CA GLU A 629 -6.40 30.14 12.30
C GLU A 629 -5.72 31.31 13.06
N GLN A 630 -4.36 31.43 13.01
CA GLN A 630 -3.66 32.23 14.00
C GLN A 630 -2.53 33.10 13.42
N ARG A 631 -2.90 34.01 12.55
CA ARG A 631 -1.96 34.99 11.97
C ARG A 631 -1.44 36.02 12.96
N ALA A 632 -2.18 36.34 14.01
CA ALA A 632 -1.83 37.41 14.97
C ALA A 632 -0.67 37.04 15.90
N ALA A 633 -0.46 35.74 16.17
CA ALA A 633 0.59 35.27 17.08
C ALA A 633 1.94 35.00 16.37
N ALA A 634 2.02 35.15 15.06
CA ALA A 634 3.21 34.78 14.27
C ALA A 634 4.47 35.61 14.66
N GLY A 635 4.31 36.85 15.10
CA GLY A 635 5.45 37.74 15.40
C GLY A 635 6.38 37.27 16.51
N GLU A 636 5.84 36.62 17.54
CA GLU A 636 6.63 36.18 18.72
C GLU A 636 7.19 34.74 18.53
N VAL A 637 6.48 33.91 17.80
CA VAL A 637 6.79 32.46 17.63
C VAL A 637 7.73 32.21 16.43
N LEU A 638 7.61 33.01 15.36
CA LEU A 638 8.32 32.80 14.12
C LEU A 638 9.86 32.81 14.25
N PRO A 639 10.51 33.74 15.01
CA PRO A 639 11.96 33.72 15.15
C PRO A 639 12.48 32.43 15.76
N LEU A 640 11.85 31.93 16.84
CA LEU A 640 12.23 30.68 17.49
C LEU A 640 11.95 29.46 16.57
N ALA A 641 10.92 29.53 15.76
CA ALA A 641 10.64 28.49 14.77
C ALA A 641 11.71 28.43 13.66
N GLU A 642 12.26 29.58 13.27
CA GLU A 642 13.38 29.66 12.32
C GLU A 642 14.67 29.09 12.91
N GLU A 643 14.96 29.40 14.18
CA GLU A 643 16.09 28.78 14.88
C GLU A 643 15.91 27.27 15.05
N THR A 644 14.70 26.82 15.37
CA THR A 644 14.38 25.38 15.42
C THR A 644 14.58 24.70 14.06
N LEU A 645 14.22 25.38 12.97
CA LEU A 645 14.48 24.88 11.62
C LEU A 645 15.98 24.81 11.32
N ALA A 646 16.76 25.79 11.78
CA ALA A 646 18.23 25.79 11.61
C ALA A 646 18.86 24.58 12.35
N VAL A 647 18.42 24.29 13.57
CA VAL A 647 18.85 23.10 14.33
C VAL A 647 18.48 21.81 13.60
N LEU A 648 17.27 21.71 13.05
CA LEU A 648 16.84 20.54 12.31
C LEU A 648 17.65 20.34 11.00
N ARG A 649 18.03 21.42 10.32
CA ARG A 649 18.93 21.38 9.16
C ARG A 649 20.36 21.01 9.53
N ALA A 650 20.86 21.48 10.67
CA ALA A 650 22.17 21.06 11.18
C ALA A 650 22.17 19.56 11.50
N ALA A 651 21.08 19.04 12.05
CA ALA A 651 20.91 17.61 12.27
C ALA A 651 20.94 16.78 10.97
N GLU A 652 20.42 17.33 9.87
CA GLU A 652 20.52 16.72 8.54
C GLU A 652 21.98 16.60 8.08
N SER A 653 22.78 17.64 8.25
CA SER A 653 24.19 17.67 7.80
C SER A 653 25.15 16.86 8.66
N GLY A 654 24.68 16.31 9.79
CA GLY A 654 25.55 15.60 10.75
C GLY A 654 26.53 16.52 11.49
N GLY A 655 26.39 17.84 11.34
CA GLY A 655 27.22 18.87 11.95
C GLY A 655 26.57 19.45 13.21
N MET A 656 27.38 19.76 14.21
CA MET A 656 26.97 20.58 15.35
C MET A 656 27.18 22.09 15.10
N GLU A 657 27.13 22.50 13.82
CA GLU A 657 27.22 23.92 13.44
C GLU A 657 25.88 24.60 13.74
N GLY A 658 25.80 25.34 14.85
CA GLY A 658 24.61 26.10 15.23
C GLY A 658 24.56 26.33 16.72
N ARG A 659 23.51 27.03 17.13
CA ARG A 659 23.21 27.25 18.57
C ARG A 659 23.01 25.89 19.26
N PRO A 660 23.58 25.66 20.46
CA PRO A 660 23.36 24.45 21.22
C PRO A 660 21.85 24.18 21.43
N VAL A 661 21.40 22.97 21.20
CA VAL A 661 19.97 22.59 21.34
C VAL A 661 19.46 22.92 22.74
N GLU A 662 20.29 22.72 23.76
CA GLU A 662 19.97 22.98 25.18
C GLU A 662 19.66 24.45 25.45
N GLU A 663 20.41 25.38 24.83
CA GLU A 663 20.15 26.82 24.96
C GLU A 663 18.83 27.22 24.30
N LEU A 664 18.56 26.69 23.12
CA LEU A 664 17.30 26.92 22.42
C LEU A 664 16.11 26.39 23.23
N LEU A 665 16.22 25.17 23.79
CA LEU A 665 15.21 24.59 24.68
C LEU A 665 14.94 25.43 25.90
N ALA A 666 16.00 25.98 26.56
CA ALA A 666 15.88 26.86 27.72
C ALA A 666 15.14 28.15 27.36
N GLU A 667 15.46 28.78 26.21
CA GLU A 667 14.79 29.99 25.78
C GLU A 667 13.32 29.75 25.42
N ILE A 668 13.00 28.68 24.62
CA ILE A 668 11.63 28.34 24.29
C ILE A 668 10.81 28.11 25.58
N ARG A 669 11.38 27.38 26.56
CA ARG A 669 10.72 27.11 27.85
C ARG A 669 10.44 28.41 28.62
N THR A 670 11.41 29.31 28.70
CA THR A 670 11.26 30.59 29.38
C THR A 670 10.16 31.44 28.75
N ARG A 671 10.13 31.53 27.44
CA ARG A 671 9.08 32.26 26.71
C ARG A 671 7.71 31.60 26.84
N ALA A 672 7.63 30.27 26.81
CA ALA A 672 6.38 29.56 27.02
C ALA A 672 5.77 29.79 28.40
N HIS A 673 6.59 29.87 29.45
CA HIS A 673 6.15 30.22 30.81
C HIS A 673 5.67 31.66 30.94
N GLY A 674 6.29 32.59 30.20
CA GLY A 674 5.90 34.03 30.22
C GLY A 674 4.67 34.36 29.38
N THR A 675 4.22 33.44 28.51
CA THR A 675 3.12 33.68 27.56
C THR A 675 1.77 33.32 28.19
N ILE A 676 0.87 34.29 28.34
CA ILE A 676 -0.47 34.12 28.94
C ILE A 676 -1.47 33.56 27.92
N GLN A 677 -1.31 33.90 26.64
CA GLN A 677 -2.22 33.46 25.59
C GLN A 677 -2.05 31.96 25.30
N SER A 678 -3.16 31.21 25.29
CA SER A 678 -3.16 29.73 25.17
C SER A 678 -2.54 29.22 23.87
N VAL A 679 -2.69 29.95 22.78
CA VAL A 679 -2.29 29.52 21.45
C VAL A 679 -0.80 29.72 21.17
N PRO A 680 -0.18 30.90 21.35
CA PRO A 680 1.27 31.04 21.24
C PRO A 680 2.01 30.10 22.18
N ARG A 681 1.46 29.87 23.37
CA ARG A 681 2.03 28.91 24.34
C ARG A 681 2.01 27.48 23.81
N GLN A 682 0.92 27.02 23.19
CA GLN A 682 0.84 25.70 22.53
C GLN A 682 1.83 25.58 21.36
N GLN A 683 1.99 26.64 20.57
CA GLN A 683 2.97 26.67 19.47
C GLN A 683 4.40 26.60 20.03
N LEU A 684 4.74 27.32 21.11
CA LEU A 684 6.03 27.25 21.77
C LEU A 684 6.29 25.86 22.34
N THR A 685 5.29 25.22 22.95
CA THR A 685 5.40 23.82 23.39
C THR A 685 5.70 22.86 22.27
N LEU A 686 5.06 23.04 21.12
CA LEU A 686 5.34 22.22 19.93
C LEU A 686 6.76 22.46 19.39
N LEU A 687 7.23 23.71 19.37
CA LEU A 687 8.63 24.03 19.01
C LEU A 687 9.62 23.39 19.97
N TYR A 688 9.34 23.43 21.28
CA TYR A 688 10.14 22.72 22.28
C TYR A 688 10.23 21.22 21.95
N ASN A 689 9.10 20.59 21.72
CA ASN A 689 9.06 19.17 21.39
C ASN A 689 9.78 18.82 20.05
N ILE A 690 9.74 19.71 19.05
CA ILE A 690 10.49 19.57 17.81
C ILE A 690 11.99 19.65 18.07
N ALA A 691 12.44 20.66 18.82
CA ALA A 691 13.85 20.84 19.15
C ALA A 691 14.39 19.69 20.01
N ASP A 692 13.63 19.27 21.04
CA ASP A 692 13.99 18.17 21.95
C ASP A 692 14.08 16.82 21.17
N ALA A 693 13.08 16.49 20.37
CA ALA A 693 13.12 15.28 19.54
C ALA A 693 14.31 15.31 18.57
N THR A 694 14.64 16.46 17.98
CA THR A 694 15.81 16.63 17.11
C THR A 694 17.10 16.38 17.89
N GLY A 695 17.24 16.94 19.09
CA GLY A 695 18.40 16.72 19.98
C GLY A 695 18.58 15.26 20.37
N GLN A 696 17.47 14.56 20.70
CA GLN A 696 17.49 13.14 21.02
C GLN A 696 17.91 12.27 19.81
N VAL A 697 17.43 12.59 18.61
CA VAL A 697 17.84 11.89 17.37
C VAL A 697 19.33 12.10 17.13
N LEU A 698 19.85 13.31 17.29
CA LEU A 698 21.29 13.61 17.16
C LEU A 698 22.14 12.80 18.15
N GLY A 699 21.76 12.79 19.44
CA GLY A 699 22.45 12.01 20.47
C GLY A 699 22.52 10.51 20.16
N LEU A 700 21.41 9.94 19.67
CA LEU A 700 21.37 8.53 19.28
C LEU A 700 22.05 8.23 17.94
N SER A 701 22.08 9.16 16.98
CA SER A 701 22.68 8.94 15.66
C SER A 701 24.21 9.01 15.68
N GLY A 702 24.80 9.82 16.54
CA GLY A 702 26.26 9.95 16.70
C GLY A 702 26.98 8.63 16.96
N ASP A 703 26.36 7.74 17.70
CA ASP A 703 26.90 6.41 17.98
C ASP A 703 26.72 5.39 16.82
N LEU A 704 25.86 5.65 15.83
CA LEU A 704 25.73 4.78 14.65
C LEU A 704 26.98 4.81 13.77
N HIS A 705 27.64 5.97 13.66
CA HIS A 705 28.89 6.11 12.90
C HIS A 705 30.10 5.47 13.61
N GLY A 706 30.04 5.27 14.93
CA GLY A 706 31.07 4.57 15.71
C GLY A 706 31.11 3.05 15.44
N THR A 707 29.96 2.45 15.19
CA THR A 707 29.84 1.00 14.95
C THR A 707 30.16 0.57 13.50
N GLU A 708 30.01 1.44 12.51
CA GLU A 708 30.41 1.17 11.12
C GLU A 708 31.95 1.02 10.95
N LYS A 709 32.75 1.64 11.82
CA LYS A 709 34.22 1.51 11.79
C LYS A 709 34.74 0.20 12.38
N GLN A 710 33.87 -0.60 13.02
CA GLN A 710 34.24 -1.87 13.68
C GLN A 710 33.63 -3.12 13.00
N ALA A 711 32.81 -3.00 11.96
CA ALA A 711 32.22 -4.07 11.17
C ALA A 711 32.79 -4.14 9.76
#